data_ecba1c0d0014e118d0e79037b58af7fc
#
_entry.id   ecba1c0d0014e118d0e79037b58af7fc
#
_cell.length_a   1.000
_cell.length_b   1.000
_cell.length_c   1.000
_cell.angle_alpha   90.00
_cell.angle_beta   90.00
_cell.angle_gamma   90.00
#
_symmetry.space_group_name_H-M   'P 1'
#
loop_
_entity.id
_entity.type
_entity.pdbx_description
1 polymer ?
#
loop_
_entity_poly.entity_id
_entity_poly.type
_entity_poly.pdbx_seq_one_letter_code
_entity_poly.pdbx_strand_id
1 'polypeptide(L)'
;MGKTKHQGPISTTKLPQPKHWVSPVPFGLGKVKPKHIRDTMKVAWENKDNLGYASRILTQGVCDGCALGVSGLYDQTLKGPHMCTTRLNVLRLSTMPAIKSEILHADIDELRKYDSTELRQLGRIPYPMIRRKGERKFSRITWDEAMDMIANKMKKLNPKQYAFYLTSRGITNESYYVAAKVARFLGTNHIDNASRICHSPSKTAMKRSVGVGASTANYQDWIGTDVLVFWGSVASNSSPVSTKYMLEAKKRGTKIIVINPHREPAMDKYWIPSNLESALFGTKVADDFYQVSIGGDIAFMFGIMKHWFEMEENQPGSAINHSFVKEHVNGYEELKTHAKAQNWDEIEKSSGVTKERIIELAETLAKSKNAVYTWAMGLTMHSFATDNISQVANLALLRGHLGRKHNGLMPFRGHSSVQGSGEMGADPFVLPGGEFDEKNRERIEKVWGFEIQKWQGDIVGVTLENIVLPEEHERKVKLYYMSGGNFLETMPDPDFVKKALSELDIRVHQDIILNTSTLVDAKEAVIVLPAKTRYEQEGGGTSTSTERMVYFSPEIQGNKNEIKEARAEWKIYVDLAKRVKPETAHLIDFKTGQEIRDEIAIANPNYNGIQHLKKKGDVFQWGGAWLCEDGICPTPDGRANLIPVEIPDFGKKEEQFVLTTRRGKQFNSMIYKEVDPFNGAGRYDVLINPEDAKELRVADGEAIVVHNGFGVFQGKAKFADIARKNLGVHFPEGNFLLPRGRYEKYAGIPDYNIAVYVEKAERFNARKDTQYQEKEIADDLDISPPA
;
A
#
# COMPACT_ATOMS: atom_id res chain seq x y z
N MET A 1 -0.84 -30.80 -13.00
CA MET A 1 -0.48 -29.40 -13.22
C MET A 1 1.00 -29.33 -13.54
N GLY A 2 1.36 -28.93 -14.78
CA GLY A 2 2.74 -28.88 -15.24
C GLY A 2 3.55 -27.88 -14.39
N LYS A 3 4.74 -28.28 -14.00
CA LYS A 3 5.74 -27.43 -13.39
C LYS A 3 6.07 -26.32 -14.40
N THR A 4 5.42 -25.16 -14.31
CA THR A 4 5.82 -23.97 -15.07
C THR A 4 7.24 -23.61 -14.63
N LYS A 5 8.21 -23.90 -15.50
CA LYS A 5 9.60 -23.57 -15.25
C LYS A 5 9.70 -22.05 -15.08
N HIS A 6 10.07 -21.63 -13.89
CA HIS A 6 10.44 -20.26 -13.61
C HIS A 6 11.46 -19.80 -14.67
N GLN A 7 11.19 -18.70 -15.37
CA GLN A 7 12.17 -18.15 -16.31
C GLN A 7 13.40 -17.74 -15.48
N GLY A 8 14.58 -18.21 -15.87
CA GLY A 8 15.84 -17.84 -15.22
C GLY A 8 16.07 -16.32 -15.25
N PRO A 9 17.01 -15.78 -14.46
CA PRO A 9 17.25 -14.36 -14.38
C PRO A 9 17.71 -13.76 -15.71
N ILE A 10 17.04 -12.67 -16.13
CA ILE A 10 17.42 -11.93 -17.33
C ILE A 10 18.81 -11.32 -17.14
N SER A 11 19.67 -11.44 -18.15
CA SER A 11 21.00 -10.82 -18.13
C SER A 11 20.89 -9.31 -18.34
N THR A 12 21.61 -8.53 -17.57
CA THR A 12 21.68 -7.06 -17.71
C THR A 12 22.52 -6.66 -18.91
N THR A 13 22.11 -5.60 -19.60
CA THR A 13 22.82 -5.00 -20.72
C THR A 13 24.10 -4.30 -20.21
N LYS A 14 25.28 -4.77 -20.64
CA LYS A 14 26.57 -4.27 -20.15
C LYS A 14 27.03 -2.98 -20.82
N LEU A 15 26.63 -2.76 -22.07
CA LEU A 15 27.07 -1.59 -22.83
C LEU A 15 26.45 -0.30 -22.31
N PRO A 16 27.23 0.75 -22.08
CA PRO A 16 26.72 2.08 -21.76
C PRO A 16 25.81 2.62 -22.86
N GLN A 17 24.76 3.35 -22.47
CA GLN A 17 23.84 3.99 -23.40
C GLN A 17 23.61 5.46 -23.01
N PRO A 18 24.50 6.39 -23.47
CA PRO A 18 24.47 7.80 -23.08
C PRO A 18 23.15 8.54 -23.30
N LYS A 19 22.33 8.09 -24.23
CA LYS A 19 20.99 8.65 -24.49
C LYS A 19 20.06 8.62 -23.26
N HIS A 20 20.29 7.69 -22.33
CA HIS A 20 19.54 7.56 -21.09
C HIS A 20 20.17 8.29 -19.91
N TRP A 21 21.31 8.92 -20.07
CA TRP A 21 21.99 9.66 -19.00
C TRP A 21 21.29 10.98 -18.70
N VAL A 22 21.26 11.35 -17.43
CA VAL A 22 20.82 12.66 -16.97
C VAL A 22 21.88 13.72 -17.31
N SER A 23 23.15 13.35 -17.18
CA SER A 23 24.28 14.23 -17.47
C SER A 23 25.44 13.42 -18.02
N PRO A 24 26.20 13.95 -19.03
CA PRO A 24 27.42 13.33 -19.52
C PRO A 24 28.58 13.47 -18.52
N VAL A 25 28.47 14.36 -17.52
CA VAL A 25 29.47 14.59 -16.51
C VAL A 25 29.17 13.73 -15.29
N PRO A 26 30.17 12.98 -14.74
CA PRO A 26 29.97 12.17 -13.54
C PRO A 26 29.38 13.00 -12.38
N PHE A 27 28.42 12.41 -11.66
CA PHE A 27 27.65 13.06 -10.58
C PHE A 27 26.88 14.33 -10.96
N GLY A 28 26.86 14.68 -12.25
CA GLY A 28 25.98 15.70 -12.84
C GLY A 28 26.12 17.11 -12.33
N LEU A 29 27.28 17.45 -11.80
CA LEU A 29 27.67 18.79 -11.25
C LEU A 29 26.52 19.81 -11.19
N GLY A 30 25.76 19.81 -10.09
CA GLY A 30 24.69 20.76 -9.82
C GLY A 30 23.31 20.48 -10.45
N LYS A 31 23.19 19.58 -11.44
CA LYS A 31 21.92 19.20 -12.07
C LYS A 31 21.30 17.93 -11.50
N VAL A 32 21.98 17.26 -10.59
CA VAL A 32 21.69 15.91 -10.19
C VAL A 32 21.93 15.80 -8.70
N LYS A 33 21.31 14.87 -8.03
CA LYS A 33 21.49 14.59 -6.61
C LYS A 33 22.94 14.12 -6.33
N PRO A 34 23.93 14.99 -6.22
CA PRO A 34 25.35 14.63 -6.11
C PRO A 34 25.67 13.94 -4.78
N LYS A 35 24.69 13.93 -3.84
CA LYS A 35 24.87 13.40 -2.47
C LYS A 35 24.34 11.98 -2.27
N HIS A 36 23.78 11.33 -3.30
CA HIS A 36 23.09 10.04 -3.07
C HIS A 36 24.02 8.89 -2.61
N ILE A 37 25.27 8.86 -3.06
CA ILE A 37 26.25 7.89 -2.58
C ILE A 37 26.56 8.16 -1.10
N ARG A 38 26.83 9.42 -0.74
CA ARG A 38 27.04 9.83 0.65
C ARG A 38 25.84 9.52 1.53
N ASP A 39 24.61 9.79 1.03
CA ASP A 39 23.38 9.48 1.75
C ASP A 39 23.21 7.97 1.93
N THR A 40 23.56 7.16 0.92
CA THR A 40 23.56 5.70 1.02
C THR A 40 24.55 5.21 2.07
N MET A 41 25.77 5.76 2.07
CA MET A 41 26.79 5.42 3.07
C MET A 41 26.36 5.84 4.48
N LYS A 42 25.75 7.03 4.63
CA LYS A 42 25.23 7.49 5.92
C LYS A 42 24.18 6.52 6.47
N VAL A 43 23.21 6.13 5.64
CA VAL A 43 22.16 5.19 6.03
C VAL A 43 22.72 3.78 6.33
N ALA A 44 23.72 3.33 5.57
CA ALA A 44 24.41 2.08 5.89
C ALA A 44 25.10 2.16 7.26
N TRP A 45 25.73 3.30 7.56
CA TRP A 45 26.42 3.57 8.82
C TRP A 45 25.51 3.64 10.04
N GLU A 46 24.20 3.92 9.86
CA GLU A 46 23.22 3.83 10.95
C GLU A 46 23.13 2.44 11.58
N ASN A 47 23.59 1.39 10.85
CA ASN A 47 23.64 0.00 11.30
C ASN A 47 24.99 -0.41 11.88
N LYS A 48 25.91 0.54 12.16
CA LYS A 48 27.31 0.26 12.57
C LYS A 48 27.45 -0.55 13.84
N ASP A 49 26.49 -0.43 14.75
CA ASP A 49 26.45 -1.17 16.01
C ASP A 49 26.15 -2.66 15.81
N ASN A 50 25.64 -3.08 14.64
CA ASN A 50 25.28 -4.48 14.34
C ASN A 50 25.56 -4.88 12.89
N LEU A 51 26.70 -4.45 12.33
CA LEU A 51 27.06 -4.66 10.91
C LEU A 51 27.07 -6.13 10.48
N GLY A 52 27.53 -7.04 11.35
CA GLY A 52 27.56 -8.46 11.03
C GLY A 52 26.16 -9.03 10.80
N TYR A 53 25.21 -8.69 11.64
CA TYR A 53 23.81 -9.09 11.47
C TYR A 53 23.16 -8.40 10.25
N ALA A 54 23.39 -7.09 10.10
CA ALA A 54 22.95 -6.32 8.94
C ALA A 54 23.41 -6.95 7.61
N SER A 55 24.67 -7.34 7.52
CA SER A 55 25.23 -8.01 6.34
C SER A 55 24.56 -9.36 6.07
N ARG A 56 24.30 -10.17 7.11
CA ARG A 56 23.60 -11.45 6.96
C ARG A 56 22.16 -11.25 6.47
N ILE A 57 21.42 -10.28 7.00
CA ILE A 57 20.08 -9.95 6.50
C ILE A 57 20.14 -9.56 5.02
N LEU A 58 21.06 -8.69 4.63
CA LEU A 58 21.21 -8.24 3.24
C LEU A 58 21.55 -9.37 2.27
N THR A 59 22.30 -10.36 2.71
CA THR A 59 22.77 -11.44 1.85
C THR A 59 21.88 -12.68 1.87
N GLN A 60 21.14 -12.92 2.94
CA GLN A 60 20.36 -14.15 3.15
C GLN A 60 18.84 -13.92 3.26
N GLY A 61 18.41 -12.78 3.81
CA GLY A 61 17.00 -12.48 4.05
C GLY A 61 16.26 -11.96 2.82
N VAL A 62 14.98 -12.26 2.72
CA VAL A 62 14.07 -11.62 1.77
C VAL A 62 13.75 -10.22 2.25
N CYS A 63 13.90 -9.22 1.39
CA CYS A 63 13.67 -7.83 1.75
C CYS A 63 12.20 -7.57 2.10
N ASP A 64 11.95 -6.93 3.23
CA ASP A 64 10.62 -6.54 3.71
C ASP A 64 10.27 -5.07 3.39
N GLY A 65 11.10 -4.38 2.61
CA GLY A 65 10.91 -2.96 2.29
C GLY A 65 9.78 -2.68 1.32
N CYS A 66 9.56 -3.54 0.33
CA CYS A 66 8.51 -3.36 -0.68
C CYS A 66 8.07 -4.69 -1.30
N ALA A 67 7.01 -4.63 -2.08
CA ALA A 67 6.35 -5.79 -2.67
C ALA A 67 7.12 -6.48 -3.82
N LEU A 68 8.33 -6.01 -4.19
CA LEU A 68 9.18 -6.76 -5.10
C LEU A 68 9.77 -8.02 -4.45
N GLY A 69 9.98 -7.99 -3.13
CA GLY A 69 10.40 -9.17 -2.40
C GLY A 69 11.79 -9.70 -2.81
N VAL A 70 12.79 -8.82 -3.00
CA VAL A 70 14.15 -9.23 -3.39
C VAL A 70 14.74 -10.21 -2.38
N SER A 71 15.14 -11.37 -2.84
CA SER A 71 15.73 -12.45 -2.02
C SER A 71 17.24 -12.29 -1.90
N GLY A 72 17.69 -11.68 -0.82
CA GLY A 72 19.11 -11.33 -0.65
C GLY A 72 19.53 -10.13 -1.50
N LEU A 73 20.80 -10.12 -1.94
CA LEU A 73 21.31 -9.11 -2.88
C LEU A 73 21.10 -9.52 -4.35
N TYR A 74 20.83 -10.77 -4.60
CA TYR A 74 20.64 -11.34 -5.93
C TYR A 74 19.37 -12.16 -5.94
N ASP A 75 18.56 -12.04 -6.97
CA ASP A 75 17.34 -12.80 -7.12
C ASP A 75 17.24 -13.53 -8.47
N GLN A 76 16.15 -14.25 -8.66
CA GLN A 76 15.89 -15.09 -9.83
C GLN A 76 15.32 -14.32 -11.03
N THR A 77 15.08 -13.01 -10.92
CA THR A 77 14.39 -12.22 -11.96
C THR A 77 15.36 -11.47 -12.86
N LEU A 78 16.39 -10.81 -12.29
CA LEU A 78 17.34 -9.98 -13.05
C LEU A 78 18.75 -10.12 -12.47
N LYS A 79 19.74 -10.47 -13.30
CA LYS A 79 21.12 -10.64 -12.87
C LYS A 79 21.74 -9.37 -12.28
N GLY A 80 22.71 -9.58 -11.37
CA GLY A 80 23.44 -8.53 -10.67
C GLY A 80 22.77 -8.07 -9.37
N PRO A 81 23.45 -7.26 -8.56
CA PRO A 81 22.98 -6.91 -7.22
C PRO A 81 21.72 -6.04 -7.25
N HIS A 82 20.84 -6.22 -6.28
CA HIS A 82 19.65 -5.42 -6.03
C HIS A 82 19.86 -4.57 -4.78
N MET A 83 20.24 -3.33 -4.96
CA MET A 83 20.50 -2.39 -3.86
C MET A 83 19.53 -1.21 -3.92
N CYS A 84 19.05 -0.78 -2.77
CA CYS A 84 18.34 0.48 -2.64
C CYS A 84 18.53 1.07 -1.23
N THR A 85 18.46 2.40 -1.13
CA THR A 85 18.57 3.11 0.16
C THR A 85 17.43 2.80 1.11
N THR A 86 16.24 2.53 0.60
CA THR A 86 15.08 2.15 1.41
C THR A 86 15.33 0.86 2.18
N ARG A 87 15.93 -0.15 1.53
CA ARG A 87 16.27 -1.41 2.19
C ARG A 87 17.21 -1.19 3.38
N LEU A 88 18.20 -0.32 3.22
CA LEU A 88 19.15 0.03 4.28
C LEU A 88 18.47 0.76 5.45
N ASN A 89 17.53 1.67 5.18
CA ASN A 89 16.75 2.35 6.21
C ASN A 89 15.88 1.38 7.01
N VAL A 90 15.16 0.49 6.31
CA VAL A 90 14.27 -0.48 6.96
C VAL A 90 15.06 -1.49 7.79
N LEU A 91 16.26 -1.85 7.35
CA LEU A 91 17.17 -2.74 8.05
C LEU A 91 17.41 -2.32 9.50
N ARG A 92 17.45 -1.00 9.78
CA ARG A 92 17.64 -0.47 11.14
C ARG A 92 16.63 -0.99 12.14
N LEU A 93 15.38 -1.20 11.75
CA LEU A 93 14.34 -1.79 12.62
C LEU A 93 14.71 -3.18 13.16
N SER A 94 15.48 -3.94 12.40
CA SER A 94 15.94 -5.28 12.81
C SER A 94 17.26 -5.27 13.55
N THR A 95 18.07 -4.21 13.41
CA THR A 95 19.43 -4.14 13.96
C THR A 95 19.56 -3.28 15.20
N MET A 96 18.58 -2.38 15.48
CA MET A 96 18.67 -1.46 16.61
C MET A 96 18.44 -2.18 17.96
N PRO A 97 19.03 -1.61 19.05
CA PRO A 97 18.88 -2.14 20.39
C PRO A 97 17.47 -1.89 20.97
N ALA A 98 17.25 -2.40 22.15
CA ALA A 98 16.08 -2.09 22.97
C ALA A 98 16.01 -0.59 23.33
N ILE A 99 14.78 -0.09 23.51
CA ILE A 99 14.54 1.23 24.10
C ILE A 99 15.16 1.22 25.51
N LYS A 100 15.82 2.32 25.86
CA LYS A 100 16.38 2.50 27.22
C LYS A 100 15.25 2.54 28.27
N SER A 101 15.48 1.87 29.38
CA SER A 101 14.48 1.75 30.45
C SER A 101 14.01 3.10 30.99
N GLU A 102 14.93 4.08 31.11
CA GLU A 102 14.61 5.43 31.61
C GLU A 102 13.61 6.15 30.70
N ILE A 103 13.73 5.95 29.38
CA ILE A 103 12.81 6.53 28.39
C ILE A 103 11.49 5.78 28.42
N LEU A 104 11.54 4.45 28.45
CA LEU A 104 10.35 3.59 28.36
C LEU A 104 9.39 3.79 29.55
N HIS A 105 9.95 4.04 30.75
CA HIS A 105 9.20 4.30 31.97
C HIS A 105 9.13 5.79 32.34
N ALA A 106 9.40 6.69 31.36
CA ALA A 106 9.17 8.11 31.53
C ALA A 106 7.67 8.43 31.66
N ASP A 107 7.37 9.61 32.12
CA ASP A 107 5.99 10.10 32.12
C ASP A 107 5.40 10.08 30.71
N ILE A 108 4.13 9.69 30.58
CA ILE A 108 3.47 9.55 29.27
C ILE A 108 3.44 10.86 28.50
N ASP A 109 3.35 12.02 29.18
CA ASP A 109 3.34 13.31 28.52
C ASP A 109 4.74 13.69 27.98
N GLU A 110 5.81 13.16 28.54
CA GLU A 110 7.15 13.26 27.94
C GLU A 110 7.25 12.41 26.67
N LEU A 111 6.71 11.19 26.68
CA LEU A 111 6.67 10.35 25.51
C LEU A 111 5.79 10.94 24.38
N ARG A 112 4.71 11.62 24.73
CA ARG A 112 3.81 12.30 23.77
C ARG A 112 4.45 13.50 23.04
N LYS A 113 5.59 14.02 23.54
CA LYS A 113 6.35 15.07 22.87
C LYS A 113 7.10 14.55 21.63
N TYR A 114 7.38 13.25 21.58
CA TYR A 114 8.05 12.63 20.44
C TYR A 114 7.09 12.44 19.28
N ASP A 115 7.53 12.80 18.08
CA ASP A 115 6.83 12.43 16.86
C ASP A 115 7.14 10.96 16.47
N SER A 116 6.49 10.47 15.43
CA SER A 116 6.71 9.10 14.95
C SER A 116 8.13 8.82 14.47
N THR A 117 8.84 9.82 13.97
CA THR A 117 10.26 9.69 13.58
C THR A 117 11.13 9.44 14.79
N GLU A 118 10.92 10.24 15.83
CA GLU A 118 11.66 10.17 17.09
C GLU A 118 11.34 8.89 17.84
N LEU A 119 10.05 8.53 17.99
CA LEU A 119 9.63 7.26 18.62
C LEU A 119 10.29 6.05 17.94
N ARG A 120 10.33 6.02 16.62
CA ARG A 120 10.98 4.96 15.85
C ARG A 120 12.49 4.84 16.16
N GLN A 121 13.16 5.95 16.47
CA GLN A 121 14.60 5.97 16.73
C GLN A 121 14.96 5.56 18.15
N LEU A 122 14.01 5.55 19.10
CA LEU A 122 14.25 5.18 20.49
C LEU A 122 14.77 3.75 20.64
N GLY A 123 14.32 2.83 19.79
CA GLY A 123 14.71 1.42 19.84
C GLY A 123 13.53 0.46 19.75
N ARG A 124 13.78 -0.81 20.05
CA ARG A 124 12.79 -1.89 20.02
C ARG A 124 12.17 -2.09 21.40
N ILE A 125 10.89 -2.49 21.43
CA ILE A 125 10.16 -2.85 22.64
C ILE A 125 10.83 -4.08 23.28
N PRO A 126 11.32 -3.99 24.54
CA PRO A 126 12.14 -5.06 25.13
C PRO A 126 11.34 -6.19 25.79
N TYR A 127 10.16 -5.91 26.33
CA TYR A 127 9.32 -6.82 27.12
C TYR A 127 7.87 -6.37 27.13
N PRO A 128 6.91 -7.23 27.54
CA PRO A 128 5.51 -6.83 27.68
C PRO A 128 5.34 -5.71 28.70
N MET A 129 4.48 -4.76 28.37
CA MET A 129 4.21 -3.60 29.20
C MET A 129 2.72 -3.32 29.27
N ILE A 130 2.31 -2.66 30.34
CA ILE A 130 0.95 -2.18 30.52
C ILE A 130 0.94 -0.74 31.03
N ARG A 131 -0.07 0.00 30.61
CA ARG A 131 -0.45 1.28 31.21
C ARG A 131 -1.95 1.25 31.49
N ARG A 132 -2.33 1.18 32.78
CA ARG A 132 -3.73 1.15 33.19
C ARG A 132 -4.33 2.54 33.23
N LYS A 133 -5.66 2.61 33.32
CA LYS A 133 -6.38 3.87 33.46
C LYS A 133 -5.80 4.70 34.62
N GLY A 134 -5.46 5.96 34.29
CA GLY A 134 -4.89 6.90 35.29
C GLY A 134 -3.38 6.75 35.58
N GLU A 135 -2.75 5.67 35.09
CA GLU A 135 -1.30 5.53 35.19
C GLU A 135 -0.59 6.45 34.18
N ARG A 136 0.43 7.13 34.65
CA ARG A 136 1.22 8.08 33.85
C ARG A 136 2.47 7.47 33.25
N LYS A 137 2.72 6.16 33.46
CA LYS A 137 3.90 5.44 32.99
C LYS A 137 3.53 4.05 32.55
N PHE A 138 4.27 3.51 31.58
CA PHE A 138 4.23 2.07 31.32
C PHE A 138 4.93 1.30 32.43
N SER A 139 4.32 0.21 32.87
CA SER A 139 4.89 -0.76 33.82
C SER A 139 5.19 -2.05 33.07
N ARG A 140 6.34 -2.67 33.36
CA ARG A 140 6.64 -4.01 32.83
C ARG A 140 5.72 -5.03 33.49
N ILE A 141 5.22 -5.99 32.68
CA ILE A 141 4.48 -7.19 33.15
C ILE A 141 5.08 -8.43 32.50
N THR A 142 4.71 -9.59 33.01
CA THR A 142 5.08 -10.85 32.40
C THR A 142 4.20 -11.16 31.18
N TRP A 143 4.66 -12.05 30.32
CA TRP A 143 3.86 -12.56 29.19
C TRP A 143 2.56 -13.22 29.69
N ASP A 144 2.61 -13.99 30.78
CA ASP A 144 1.44 -14.66 31.32
C ASP A 144 0.40 -13.68 31.83
N GLU A 145 0.82 -12.67 32.61
CA GLU A 145 -0.07 -11.59 33.06
C GLU A 145 -0.72 -10.85 31.90
N ALA A 146 0.05 -10.50 30.86
CA ALA A 146 -0.46 -9.81 29.69
C ALA A 146 -1.50 -10.66 28.93
N MET A 147 -1.15 -11.91 28.64
CA MET A 147 -1.98 -12.82 27.86
C MET A 147 -3.24 -13.24 28.65
N ASP A 148 -3.16 -13.47 29.94
CA ASP A 148 -4.31 -13.78 30.79
C ASP A 148 -5.28 -12.60 30.89
N MET A 149 -4.77 -11.39 31.01
CA MET A 149 -5.61 -10.18 31.04
C MET A 149 -6.39 -10.02 29.73
N ILE A 150 -5.74 -10.19 28.59
CA ILE A 150 -6.39 -10.13 27.26
C ILE A 150 -7.42 -11.26 27.12
N ALA A 151 -7.03 -12.48 27.43
CA ALA A 151 -7.89 -13.66 27.31
C ALA A 151 -9.12 -13.57 28.21
N ASN A 152 -8.94 -13.16 29.48
CA ASN A 152 -10.04 -12.98 30.43
C ASN A 152 -11.02 -11.88 30.02
N LYS A 153 -10.53 -10.82 29.34
CA LYS A 153 -11.41 -9.80 28.77
C LYS A 153 -12.21 -10.38 27.61
N MET A 154 -11.56 -11.07 26.65
CA MET A 154 -12.22 -11.67 25.50
C MET A 154 -13.28 -12.71 25.90
N LYS A 155 -13.04 -13.53 26.93
CA LYS A 155 -14.04 -14.49 27.47
C LYS A 155 -15.34 -13.82 27.97
N LYS A 156 -15.27 -12.56 28.39
CA LYS A 156 -16.43 -11.79 28.90
C LYS A 156 -17.17 -11.03 27.81
N LEU A 157 -16.58 -10.90 26.62
CA LEU A 157 -17.13 -10.15 25.50
C LEU A 157 -17.79 -11.06 24.49
N ASN A 158 -18.84 -10.54 23.83
CA ASN A 158 -19.38 -11.17 22.62
C ASN A 158 -18.32 -11.07 21.50
N PRO A 159 -18.18 -12.08 20.62
CA PRO A 159 -17.26 -12.03 19.48
C PRO A 159 -17.38 -10.80 18.56
N LYS A 160 -18.52 -10.12 18.50
CA LYS A 160 -18.69 -8.85 17.78
C LYS A 160 -18.06 -7.65 18.50
N GLN A 161 -17.65 -7.79 19.78
CA GLN A 161 -17.14 -6.70 20.60
C GLN A 161 -15.61 -6.63 20.67
N TYR A 162 -14.91 -7.47 19.89
CA TYR A 162 -13.47 -7.36 19.73
C TYR A 162 -13.05 -7.55 18.27
N ALA A 163 -11.97 -6.89 17.91
CA ALA A 163 -11.46 -6.85 16.55
C ALA A 163 -9.95 -7.05 16.50
N PHE A 164 -9.45 -7.47 15.33
CA PHE A 164 -8.04 -7.65 15.02
C PHE A 164 -7.65 -6.77 13.85
N TYR A 165 -6.44 -6.21 13.90
CA TYR A 165 -5.85 -5.47 12.78
C TYR A 165 -4.39 -5.84 12.62
N LEU A 166 -3.95 -6.00 11.36
CA LEU A 166 -2.58 -6.30 11.03
C LEU A 166 -2.01 -5.28 10.04
N THR A 167 -0.79 -4.81 10.29
CA THR A 167 -0.06 -4.02 9.28
C THR A 167 0.32 -4.89 8.09
N SER A 168 0.80 -4.29 7.00
CA SER A 168 1.16 -5.03 5.78
C SER A 168 2.66 -5.15 5.54
N ARG A 169 3.50 -4.73 6.47
CA ARG A 169 4.95 -4.86 6.33
C ARG A 169 5.56 -5.72 7.41
N GLY A 170 6.51 -6.58 7.01
CA GLY A 170 7.30 -7.39 7.94
C GLY A 170 6.59 -8.63 8.46
N ILE A 171 5.27 -8.71 8.38
CA ILE A 171 4.48 -9.87 8.79
C ILE A 171 4.58 -10.95 7.73
N THR A 172 4.78 -12.21 8.14
CA THR A 172 4.89 -13.37 7.25
C THR A 172 3.51 -13.91 6.86
N ASN A 173 3.44 -14.70 5.77
CA ASN A 173 2.20 -15.39 5.38
C ASN A 173 1.70 -16.29 6.51
N GLU A 174 2.62 -16.96 7.21
CA GLU A 174 2.31 -17.81 8.36
C GLU A 174 1.63 -17.01 9.47
N SER A 175 2.14 -15.83 9.82
CA SER A 175 1.55 -14.97 10.85
C SER A 175 0.17 -14.43 10.44
N TYR A 176 -0.02 -14.04 9.19
CA TYR A 176 -1.35 -13.63 8.67
C TYR A 176 -2.35 -14.79 8.73
N TYR A 177 -1.93 -15.98 8.30
CA TYR A 177 -2.79 -17.16 8.30
C TYR A 177 -3.24 -17.54 9.71
N VAL A 178 -2.29 -17.60 10.65
CA VAL A 178 -2.60 -17.91 12.05
C VAL A 178 -3.50 -16.84 12.67
N ALA A 179 -3.23 -15.56 12.43
CA ALA A 179 -4.10 -14.48 12.92
C ALA A 179 -5.53 -14.61 12.36
N ALA A 180 -5.66 -14.92 11.06
CA ALA A 180 -6.95 -15.13 10.41
C ALA A 180 -7.70 -16.33 11.00
N LYS A 181 -7.01 -17.46 11.20
CA LYS A 181 -7.57 -18.67 11.82
C LYS A 181 -7.97 -18.41 13.26
N VAL A 182 -7.11 -17.77 14.06
CA VAL A 182 -7.35 -17.44 15.46
C VAL A 182 -8.54 -16.51 15.65
N ALA A 183 -8.65 -15.46 14.84
CA ALA A 183 -9.81 -14.55 14.92
C ALA A 183 -11.13 -15.35 14.76
N ARG A 184 -11.23 -16.19 13.72
CA ARG A 184 -12.44 -17.03 13.47
C ARG A 184 -12.61 -18.11 14.50
N PHE A 185 -11.53 -18.72 15.00
CA PHE A 185 -11.57 -19.67 16.10
C PHE A 185 -12.15 -19.05 17.36
N LEU A 186 -11.79 -17.81 17.66
CA LEU A 186 -12.35 -17.05 18.77
C LEU A 186 -13.81 -16.61 18.52
N GLY A 187 -14.30 -16.72 17.29
CA GLY A 187 -15.68 -16.44 16.90
C GLY A 187 -15.90 -15.08 16.27
N THR A 188 -14.84 -14.25 16.07
CA THR A 188 -14.98 -12.95 15.41
C THR A 188 -14.55 -13.00 13.95
N ASN A 189 -15.30 -12.29 13.09
CA ASN A 189 -14.91 -11.99 11.73
C ASN A 189 -14.36 -10.56 11.57
N HIS A 190 -14.30 -9.77 12.66
CA HIS A 190 -13.66 -8.47 12.67
C HIS A 190 -12.14 -8.62 12.65
N ILE A 191 -11.60 -8.88 11.46
CA ILE A 191 -10.17 -8.86 11.19
C ILE A 191 -9.92 -8.12 9.89
N ASP A 192 -9.07 -7.08 9.94
CA ASP A 192 -8.73 -6.26 8.78
C ASP A 192 -7.22 -6.01 8.74
N ASN A 193 -6.74 -5.50 7.61
CA ASN A 193 -5.33 -5.27 7.41
C ASN A 193 -5.03 -4.05 6.53
N ALA A 194 -3.80 -3.52 6.65
CA ALA A 194 -3.36 -2.33 5.93
C ALA A 194 -3.31 -2.51 4.40
N SER A 195 -3.17 -3.73 3.89
CA SER A 195 -3.13 -3.96 2.45
C SER A 195 -4.50 -3.81 1.79
N ARG A 196 -5.58 -4.04 2.55
CA ARG A 196 -6.93 -3.78 2.08
C ARG A 196 -7.12 -2.28 1.81
N ILE A 197 -6.75 -1.42 2.74
CA ILE A 197 -6.79 0.05 2.54
C ILE A 197 -5.97 0.47 1.31
N CYS A 198 -4.86 -0.22 1.05
CA CYS A 198 -3.93 0.14 -0.02
C CYS A 198 -4.43 -0.29 -1.41
N HIS A 199 -4.89 -1.53 -1.58
CA HIS A 199 -5.10 -2.16 -2.89
C HIS A 199 -6.36 -3.04 -3.02
N SER A 200 -7.34 -2.96 -2.10
CA SER A 200 -8.58 -3.71 -2.32
C SER A 200 -9.36 -3.27 -3.56
N PRO A 201 -9.37 -1.99 -3.98
CA PRO A 201 -9.95 -1.62 -5.27
C PRO A 201 -9.30 -2.33 -6.46
N SER A 202 -7.97 -2.54 -6.42
CA SER A 202 -7.28 -3.33 -7.45
C SER A 202 -7.78 -4.77 -7.50
N LYS A 203 -7.93 -5.39 -6.31
CA LYS A 203 -8.46 -6.75 -6.19
C LYS A 203 -9.89 -6.82 -6.75
N THR A 204 -10.74 -5.89 -6.37
CA THR A 204 -12.15 -5.86 -6.77
C THR A 204 -12.31 -5.62 -8.29
N ALA A 205 -11.64 -4.60 -8.84
CA ALA A 205 -11.68 -4.31 -10.27
C ALA A 205 -11.14 -5.47 -11.12
N MET A 206 -9.97 -6.01 -10.74
CA MET A 206 -9.36 -7.13 -11.45
C MET A 206 -10.23 -8.38 -11.41
N LYS A 207 -10.90 -8.68 -10.29
CA LYS A 207 -11.86 -9.79 -10.22
C LYS A 207 -13.06 -9.57 -11.14
N ARG A 208 -13.61 -8.36 -11.20
CA ARG A 208 -14.72 -8.03 -12.10
C ARG A 208 -14.31 -8.13 -13.58
N SER A 209 -13.10 -7.67 -13.92
CA SER A 209 -12.62 -7.62 -15.30
C SER A 209 -12.01 -8.94 -15.78
N VAL A 210 -11.16 -9.59 -14.97
CA VAL A 210 -10.39 -10.77 -15.40
C VAL A 210 -10.49 -11.97 -14.44
N GLY A 211 -11.45 -11.96 -13.52
CA GLY A 211 -11.74 -13.07 -12.61
C GLY A 211 -10.73 -13.30 -11.49
N VAL A 212 -9.62 -12.54 -11.42
CA VAL A 212 -8.57 -12.73 -10.41
C VAL A 212 -7.99 -11.41 -9.90
N GLY A 213 -7.90 -11.25 -8.60
CA GLY A 213 -7.44 -10.02 -7.93
C GLY A 213 -5.92 -9.90 -7.77
N ALA A 214 -5.13 -10.26 -8.79
CA ALA A 214 -3.68 -10.30 -8.73
C ALA A 214 -3.04 -9.85 -10.05
N SER A 215 -1.75 -9.51 -10.03
CA SER A 215 -1.00 -9.16 -11.23
C SER A 215 -1.08 -10.28 -12.28
N THR A 216 -1.36 -9.93 -13.51
CA THR A 216 -1.36 -10.91 -14.62
C THR A 216 0.00 -11.08 -15.29
N ALA A 217 0.98 -10.25 -14.92
CA ALA A 217 2.33 -10.21 -15.47
C ALA A 217 3.41 -10.22 -14.38
N ASN A 218 4.67 -10.30 -14.79
CA ASN A 218 5.85 -10.30 -13.94
C ASN A 218 6.68 -9.02 -14.14
N TYR A 219 7.60 -8.71 -13.22
CA TYR A 219 8.61 -7.66 -13.42
C TYR A 219 9.51 -7.94 -14.63
N GLN A 220 9.74 -9.20 -14.96
CA GLN A 220 10.51 -9.58 -16.15
C GLN A 220 9.82 -9.16 -17.45
N ASP A 221 8.48 -9.05 -17.46
CA ASP A 221 7.71 -8.62 -18.64
C ASP A 221 7.89 -7.13 -18.96
N TRP A 222 8.36 -6.33 -18.01
CA TRP A 222 8.76 -4.94 -18.28
C TRP A 222 9.91 -4.84 -19.28
N ILE A 223 10.77 -5.87 -19.30
CA ILE A 223 11.99 -5.90 -20.10
C ILE A 223 11.69 -6.55 -21.46
N GLY A 224 11.42 -5.71 -22.44
CA GLY A 224 11.06 -6.12 -23.81
C GLY A 224 9.59 -5.84 -24.17
N THR A 225 8.81 -5.21 -23.27
CA THR A 225 7.54 -4.59 -23.67
C THR A 225 7.83 -3.33 -24.52
N ASP A 226 6.91 -2.96 -25.40
CA ASP A 226 7.05 -1.72 -26.18
C ASP A 226 6.75 -0.49 -25.28
N VAL A 227 5.71 -0.60 -24.44
CA VAL A 227 5.26 0.47 -23.57
C VAL A 227 5.06 -0.04 -22.15
N LEU A 228 5.65 0.67 -21.20
CA LEU A 228 5.44 0.46 -19.75
C LEU A 228 4.78 1.70 -19.16
N VAL A 229 3.54 1.58 -18.74
CA VAL A 229 2.76 2.70 -18.18
C VAL A 229 2.77 2.65 -16.66
N PHE A 230 3.10 3.79 -16.03
CA PHE A 230 2.98 4.00 -14.59
C PHE A 230 1.87 5.00 -14.30
N TRP A 231 0.78 4.53 -13.72
CA TRP A 231 -0.41 5.32 -13.40
C TRP A 231 -0.54 5.55 -11.90
N GLY A 232 -0.67 6.81 -11.48
CA GLY A 232 -0.80 7.12 -10.06
C GLY A 232 0.32 6.58 -9.19
N SER A 233 1.58 6.54 -9.73
CA SER A 233 2.70 5.82 -9.13
C SER A 233 3.97 6.63 -9.10
N VAL A 234 4.68 6.59 -7.97
CA VAL A 234 6.07 7.05 -7.83
C VAL A 234 6.96 5.86 -7.47
N ALA A 235 7.08 4.91 -8.41
CA ALA A 235 7.77 3.64 -8.22
C ALA A 235 9.23 3.83 -7.74
N SER A 236 9.92 4.84 -8.22
CA SER A 236 11.29 5.19 -7.79
C SER A 236 11.40 5.61 -6.32
N ASN A 237 10.30 6.08 -5.70
CA ASN A 237 10.26 6.41 -4.28
C ASN A 237 9.81 5.23 -3.43
N SER A 238 8.66 4.64 -3.78
CA SER A 238 8.04 3.57 -2.99
C SER A 238 8.81 2.25 -3.08
N SER A 239 9.35 1.95 -4.24
CA SER A 239 10.04 0.69 -4.54
C SER A 239 11.32 0.94 -5.36
N PRO A 240 12.35 1.60 -4.81
CA PRO A 240 13.50 2.08 -5.58
C PRO A 240 14.26 1.00 -6.34
N VAL A 241 14.19 -0.26 -5.91
CA VAL A 241 14.79 -1.38 -6.61
C VAL A 241 14.19 -1.60 -8.00
N SER A 242 12.93 -1.19 -8.23
CA SER A 242 12.26 -1.28 -9.53
C SER A 242 12.96 -0.47 -10.62
N THR A 243 13.68 0.60 -10.24
CA THR A 243 14.40 1.45 -11.19
C THR A 243 15.48 0.70 -11.97
N LYS A 244 16.02 -0.39 -11.41
CA LYS A 244 16.95 -1.28 -12.12
C LYS A 244 16.24 -1.99 -13.30
N TYR A 245 15.01 -2.45 -13.09
CA TYR A 245 14.19 -3.07 -14.13
C TYR A 245 13.78 -2.03 -15.19
N MET A 246 13.42 -0.81 -14.79
CA MET A 246 13.11 0.29 -15.70
C MET A 246 14.30 0.63 -16.60
N LEU A 247 15.51 0.74 -16.03
CA LEU A 247 16.72 0.99 -16.82
C LEU A 247 16.97 -0.13 -17.82
N GLU A 248 16.83 -1.38 -17.40
CA GLU A 248 17.06 -2.52 -18.31
C GLU A 248 15.99 -2.58 -19.41
N ALA A 249 14.74 -2.25 -19.10
CA ALA A 249 13.66 -2.12 -20.07
C ALA A 249 13.97 -1.03 -21.11
N LYS A 250 14.36 0.17 -20.67
CA LYS A 250 14.77 1.27 -21.56
C LYS A 250 15.95 0.91 -22.45
N LYS A 251 16.96 0.24 -21.90
CA LYS A 251 18.12 -0.22 -22.68
C LYS A 251 17.73 -1.18 -23.81
N ARG A 252 16.54 -1.78 -23.74
CA ARG A 252 15.96 -2.69 -24.76
C ARG A 252 14.84 -2.05 -25.56
N GLY A 253 14.65 -0.74 -25.44
CA GLY A 253 13.73 0.02 -26.31
C GLY A 253 12.36 0.27 -25.73
N THR A 254 12.06 -0.19 -24.51
CA THR A 254 10.77 0.09 -23.85
C THR A 254 10.60 1.60 -23.63
N LYS A 255 9.48 2.17 -24.06
CA LYS A 255 9.04 3.52 -23.74
C LYS A 255 8.35 3.53 -22.37
N ILE A 256 8.82 4.35 -21.43
CA ILE A 256 8.22 4.50 -20.09
C ILE A 256 7.36 5.76 -20.06
N ILE A 257 6.08 5.57 -19.79
CA ILE A 257 5.07 6.64 -19.69
C ILE A 257 4.60 6.75 -18.26
N VAL A 258 4.54 7.98 -17.74
CA VAL A 258 4.06 8.28 -16.39
C VAL A 258 2.83 9.18 -16.46
N ILE A 259 1.78 8.82 -15.72
CA ILE A 259 0.52 9.56 -15.66
C ILE A 259 0.25 9.87 -14.18
N ASN A 260 0.41 11.13 -13.81
CA ASN A 260 0.28 11.64 -12.44
C ASN A 260 -0.09 13.13 -12.43
N PRO A 261 -0.77 13.67 -11.44
CA PRO A 261 -1.02 15.10 -11.32
C PRO A 261 0.24 15.92 -11.02
N HIS A 262 1.22 15.36 -10.33
CA HIS A 262 2.51 15.95 -10.02
C HIS A 262 3.61 15.29 -10.84
N ARG A 263 4.40 16.06 -11.57
CA ARG A 263 5.60 15.57 -12.26
C ARG A 263 6.68 15.26 -11.24
N GLU A 264 6.62 14.05 -10.73
CA GLU A 264 7.49 13.58 -9.66
C GLU A 264 8.95 13.52 -10.08
N PRO A 265 9.87 14.28 -9.44
CA PRO A 265 11.26 14.33 -9.86
C PRO A 265 11.96 12.98 -9.91
N ALA A 266 11.55 12.04 -9.04
CA ALA A 266 12.12 10.69 -9.00
C ALA A 266 11.63 9.78 -10.14
N MET A 267 10.52 10.13 -10.81
CA MET A 267 10.08 9.45 -12.03
C MET A 267 10.64 10.12 -13.29
N ASP A 268 11.09 11.37 -13.19
CA ASP A 268 11.80 12.04 -14.27
C ASP A 268 13.26 11.55 -14.36
N LYS A 269 13.96 11.54 -13.24
CA LYS A 269 15.38 11.13 -13.15
C LYS A 269 15.72 10.45 -11.83
N TYR A 270 16.57 9.41 -11.91
CA TYR A 270 16.96 8.64 -10.72
C TYR A 270 18.42 8.15 -10.81
N TRP A 271 19.04 7.86 -9.63
CA TRP A 271 20.37 7.26 -9.50
C TRP A 271 20.24 5.88 -8.91
N ILE A 272 20.55 4.85 -9.71
CA ILE A 272 20.39 3.45 -9.35
C ILE A 272 21.69 2.97 -8.71
N PRO A 273 21.73 2.72 -7.38
CA PRO A 273 22.97 2.43 -6.68
C PRO A 273 23.60 1.09 -7.09
N SER A 274 22.82 0.17 -7.63
CA SER A 274 23.27 -1.14 -8.10
C SER A 274 23.75 -1.17 -9.56
N ASN A 275 23.74 -0.01 -10.25
CA ASN A 275 24.23 0.11 -11.62
C ASN A 275 25.24 1.25 -11.72
N LEU A 276 26.49 0.92 -12.07
CA LEU A 276 27.60 1.86 -12.06
C LEU A 276 27.39 3.04 -13.02
N GLU A 277 26.87 2.77 -14.23
CA GLU A 277 26.55 3.79 -15.23
C GLU A 277 25.55 4.80 -14.67
N SER A 278 24.45 4.30 -14.09
CA SER A 278 23.42 5.14 -13.49
C SER A 278 23.91 5.85 -12.21
N ALA A 279 24.75 5.19 -11.40
CA ALA A 279 25.32 5.80 -10.20
C ALA A 279 26.19 7.03 -10.55
N LEU A 280 26.91 6.99 -11.68
CA LEU A 280 27.75 8.08 -12.16
C LEU A 280 26.94 9.17 -12.92
N PHE A 281 26.14 8.78 -13.89
CA PHE A 281 25.54 9.70 -14.87
C PHE A 281 24.04 9.94 -14.65
N GLY A 282 23.40 9.23 -13.73
CA GLY A 282 21.95 9.22 -13.54
C GLY A 282 21.21 8.53 -14.67
N THR A 283 19.92 8.29 -14.47
CA THR A 283 19.03 7.70 -15.47
C THR A 283 17.80 8.59 -15.66
N LYS A 284 17.51 8.96 -16.91
CA LYS A 284 16.21 9.51 -17.30
C LYS A 284 15.20 8.36 -17.25
N VAL A 285 14.22 8.45 -16.34
CA VAL A 285 13.26 7.36 -16.10
C VAL A 285 12.11 7.42 -17.08
N ALA A 286 11.26 8.44 -17.00
CA ALA A 286 10.15 8.63 -17.92
C ALA A 286 10.65 9.09 -19.31
N ASP A 287 10.02 8.59 -20.35
CA ASP A 287 10.17 9.10 -21.72
C ASP A 287 9.07 10.12 -22.02
N ASP A 288 7.90 9.94 -21.42
CA ASP A 288 6.79 10.87 -21.53
C ASP A 288 6.01 10.99 -20.23
N PHE A 289 5.35 12.15 -20.03
CA PHE A 289 4.65 12.46 -18.80
C PHE A 289 3.32 13.16 -19.10
N TYR A 290 2.21 12.62 -18.58
CA TYR A 290 0.86 13.18 -18.69
C TYR A 290 0.38 13.64 -17.33
N GLN A 291 0.14 14.93 -17.16
CA GLN A 291 -0.33 15.53 -15.92
C GLN A 291 -1.85 15.57 -15.90
N VAL A 292 -2.48 14.51 -15.40
CA VAL A 292 -3.93 14.47 -15.20
C VAL A 292 -4.31 15.23 -13.93
N SER A 293 -5.48 15.86 -13.93
CA SER A 293 -6.07 16.38 -12.70
C SER A 293 -6.38 15.25 -11.72
N ILE A 294 -6.27 15.52 -10.41
CA ILE A 294 -6.68 14.56 -9.38
C ILE A 294 -8.15 14.18 -9.61
N GLY A 295 -8.41 12.88 -9.83
CA GLY A 295 -9.73 12.36 -10.16
C GLY A 295 -10.13 12.44 -11.63
N GLY A 296 -9.29 12.98 -12.48
CA GLY A 296 -9.54 13.07 -13.92
C GLY A 296 -9.13 11.83 -14.72
N ASP A 297 -8.65 10.78 -14.05
CA ASP A 297 -8.10 9.57 -14.69
C ASP A 297 -9.12 8.85 -15.58
N ILE A 298 -10.37 8.71 -15.13
CA ILE A 298 -11.46 8.07 -15.90
C ILE A 298 -11.75 8.86 -17.18
N ALA A 299 -11.87 10.18 -17.08
CA ALA A 299 -12.10 11.04 -18.24
C ALA A 299 -10.94 10.96 -19.23
N PHE A 300 -9.70 10.95 -18.73
CA PHE A 300 -8.50 10.79 -19.56
C PHE A 300 -8.51 9.47 -20.33
N MET A 301 -8.85 8.36 -19.67
CA MET A 301 -8.96 7.03 -20.30
C MET A 301 -10.11 6.96 -21.30
N PHE A 302 -11.23 7.64 -21.04
CA PHE A 302 -12.30 7.76 -22.02
C PHE A 302 -11.84 8.49 -23.28
N GLY A 303 -11.04 9.54 -23.15
CA GLY A 303 -10.46 10.22 -24.30
C GLY A 303 -9.61 9.29 -25.19
N ILE A 304 -8.80 8.41 -24.56
CA ILE A 304 -8.03 7.39 -25.26
C ILE A 304 -8.96 6.43 -26.02
N MET A 305 -9.97 5.87 -25.32
CA MET A 305 -10.89 4.91 -25.95
C MET A 305 -11.76 5.54 -27.02
N LYS A 306 -12.28 6.75 -26.79
CA LYS A 306 -13.06 7.50 -27.78
C LYS A 306 -12.25 7.68 -29.06
N HIS A 307 -11.00 8.13 -28.96
CA HIS A 307 -10.12 8.27 -30.12
C HIS A 307 -9.86 6.92 -30.81
N TRP A 308 -9.66 5.83 -30.06
CA TRP A 308 -9.51 4.49 -30.66
C TRP A 308 -10.75 4.07 -31.46
N PHE A 309 -11.96 4.33 -30.96
CA PHE A 309 -13.18 4.03 -31.72
C PHE A 309 -13.35 4.94 -32.93
N GLU A 310 -12.91 6.20 -32.87
CA GLU A 310 -12.85 7.11 -34.05
C GLU A 310 -11.83 6.62 -35.08
N MET A 311 -10.66 6.11 -34.65
CA MET A 311 -9.67 5.49 -35.55
C MET A 311 -10.25 4.25 -36.25
N GLU A 312 -10.97 3.40 -35.52
CA GLU A 312 -11.59 2.18 -36.09
C GLU A 312 -12.65 2.47 -37.16
N GLU A 313 -13.37 3.57 -37.07
CA GLU A 313 -14.31 4.00 -38.08
C GLU A 313 -13.61 4.37 -39.40
N ASN A 314 -12.43 4.97 -39.32
CA ASN A 314 -11.63 5.35 -40.47
C ASN A 314 -10.79 4.20 -41.00
N GLN A 315 -10.24 3.37 -40.12
CA GLN A 315 -9.36 2.25 -40.48
C GLN A 315 -9.55 1.10 -39.49
N PRO A 316 -10.44 0.13 -39.77
CA PRO A 316 -10.69 -1.03 -38.91
C PRO A 316 -9.41 -1.81 -38.58
N GLY A 317 -9.20 -2.14 -37.32
CA GLY A 317 -8.02 -2.85 -36.83
C GLY A 317 -6.81 -1.95 -36.54
N SER A 318 -6.95 -0.65 -36.67
CA SER A 318 -5.85 0.31 -36.40
C SER A 318 -5.56 0.50 -34.91
N ALA A 319 -6.58 0.38 -34.05
CA ALA A 319 -6.49 0.60 -32.63
C ALA A 319 -6.98 -0.58 -31.76
N ILE A 320 -7.94 -1.36 -32.22
CA ILE A 320 -8.56 -2.44 -31.46
C ILE A 320 -8.14 -3.82 -31.98
N ASN A 321 -7.80 -4.73 -31.07
CA ASN A 321 -7.52 -6.12 -31.44
C ASN A 321 -8.83 -6.91 -31.54
N HIS A 322 -9.51 -6.80 -32.69
CA HIS A 322 -10.83 -7.41 -32.89
C HIS A 322 -10.85 -8.94 -32.73
N SER A 323 -9.78 -9.64 -33.12
CA SER A 323 -9.72 -11.10 -32.92
C SER A 323 -9.72 -11.46 -31.45
N PHE A 324 -8.87 -10.79 -30.64
CA PHE A 324 -8.83 -11.00 -29.19
C PHE A 324 -10.15 -10.63 -28.51
N VAL A 325 -10.71 -9.46 -28.86
CA VAL A 325 -11.98 -9.00 -28.30
C VAL A 325 -13.11 -9.97 -28.60
N LYS A 326 -13.24 -10.40 -29.85
CA LYS A 326 -14.29 -11.35 -30.26
C LYS A 326 -14.19 -12.69 -29.54
N GLU A 327 -12.99 -13.19 -29.31
CA GLU A 327 -12.75 -14.52 -28.76
C GLU A 327 -12.74 -14.52 -27.23
N HIS A 328 -12.17 -13.48 -26.59
CA HIS A 328 -11.83 -13.51 -25.17
C HIS A 328 -12.49 -12.44 -24.31
N VAL A 329 -13.33 -11.56 -24.89
CA VAL A 329 -13.84 -10.40 -24.13
C VAL A 329 -15.35 -10.24 -24.28
N ASN A 330 -16.03 -9.93 -23.18
CA ASN A 330 -17.45 -9.57 -23.12
C ASN A 330 -17.62 -8.04 -23.00
N GLY A 331 -18.81 -7.52 -23.38
CA GLY A 331 -19.19 -6.11 -23.14
C GLY A 331 -18.68 -5.09 -24.14
N TYR A 332 -18.18 -5.52 -25.32
CA TYR A 332 -17.55 -4.62 -26.28
C TYR A 332 -18.49 -3.55 -26.85
N GLU A 333 -19.69 -3.90 -27.30
CA GLU A 333 -20.62 -2.92 -27.90
C GLU A 333 -21.16 -1.92 -26.86
N GLU A 334 -21.34 -2.37 -25.63
CA GLU A 334 -21.76 -1.51 -24.53
C GLU A 334 -20.68 -0.47 -24.21
N LEU A 335 -19.43 -0.90 -24.02
CA LEU A 335 -18.31 0.02 -23.75
C LEU A 335 -18.08 0.97 -24.94
N LYS A 336 -18.17 0.48 -26.17
CA LYS A 336 -18.03 1.30 -27.39
C LYS A 336 -19.06 2.42 -27.44
N THR A 337 -20.34 2.06 -27.21
CA THR A 337 -21.43 3.02 -27.20
C THR A 337 -21.21 4.08 -26.11
N HIS A 338 -20.84 3.64 -24.91
CA HIS A 338 -20.61 4.51 -23.78
C HIS A 338 -19.41 5.44 -24.00
N ALA A 339 -18.27 4.92 -24.49
CA ALA A 339 -17.08 5.74 -24.75
C ALA A 339 -17.30 6.78 -25.89
N LYS A 340 -18.02 6.41 -26.93
CA LYS A 340 -18.33 7.33 -28.03
C LYS A 340 -19.27 8.45 -27.61
N ALA A 341 -20.18 8.20 -26.68
CA ALA A 341 -21.10 9.20 -26.15
C ALA A 341 -20.43 10.30 -25.31
N GLN A 342 -19.21 10.07 -24.80
CA GLN A 342 -18.50 11.07 -24.01
C GLN A 342 -18.15 12.33 -24.84
N ASN A 343 -18.29 13.50 -24.20
CA ASN A 343 -17.96 14.77 -24.84
C ASN A 343 -16.47 15.11 -24.67
N TRP A 344 -15.79 15.57 -25.74
CA TRP A 344 -14.39 15.96 -25.68
C TRP A 344 -14.13 17.15 -24.73
N ASP A 345 -15.02 18.15 -24.71
CA ASP A 345 -14.87 19.31 -23.81
C ASP A 345 -14.95 18.89 -22.33
N GLU A 346 -15.83 17.93 -22.01
CA GLU A 346 -15.92 17.36 -20.67
C GLU A 346 -14.70 16.51 -20.31
N ILE A 347 -14.22 15.72 -21.26
CA ILE A 347 -12.98 14.94 -21.12
C ILE A 347 -11.81 15.86 -20.80
N GLU A 348 -11.58 16.92 -21.57
CA GLU A 348 -10.50 17.88 -21.35
C GLU A 348 -10.65 18.60 -20.01
N LYS A 349 -11.87 19.10 -19.70
CA LYS A 349 -12.16 19.79 -18.44
C LYS A 349 -11.91 18.89 -17.23
N SER A 350 -12.40 17.65 -17.25
CA SER A 350 -12.30 16.72 -16.12
C SER A 350 -10.90 16.14 -15.99
N SER A 351 -10.25 15.77 -17.10
CA SER A 351 -8.89 15.22 -17.08
C SER A 351 -7.81 16.28 -16.83
N GLY A 352 -8.07 17.53 -17.22
CA GLY A 352 -7.06 18.61 -17.24
C GLY A 352 -6.00 18.45 -18.32
N VAL A 353 -6.21 17.53 -19.28
CA VAL A 353 -5.28 17.25 -20.38
C VAL A 353 -5.94 17.58 -21.72
N THR A 354 -5.25 18.28 -22.60
CA THR A 354 -5.80 18.64 -23.90
C THR A 354 -6.00 17.43 -24.80
N LYS A 355 -7.00 17.54 -25.68
CA LYS A 355 -7.35 16.49 -26.65
C LYS A 355 -6.14 16.00 -27.43
N GLU A 356 -5.27 16.90 -27.91
CA GLU A 356 -4.07 16.58 -28.69
C GLU A 356 -3.11 15.69 -27.88
N ARG A 357 -2.92 15.99 -26.60
CA ARG A 357 -2.06 15.20 -25.72
C ARG A 357 -2.68 13.83 -25.41
N ILE A 358 -4.00 13.75 -25.28
CA ILE A 358 -4.71 12.47 -25.12
C ILE A 358 -4.55 11.60 -26.37
N ILE A 359 -4.73 12.19 -27.55
CA ILE A 359 -4.56 11.53 -28.86
C ILE A 359 -3.14 11.00 -29.01
N GLU A 360 -2.12 11.77 -28.66
CA GLU A 360 -0.71 11.34 -28.73
C GLU A 360 -0.46 10.04 -27.93
N LEU A 361 -1.02 9.94 -26.73
CA LEU A 361 -0.92 8.71 -25.96
C LEU A 361 -1.76 7.58 -26.57
N ALA A 362 -2.97 7.87 -27.00
CA ALA A 362 -3.85 6.90 -27.62
C ALA A 362 -3.19 6.25 -28.84
N GLU A 363 -2.57 7.04 -29.73
CA GLU A 363 -1.83 6.54 -30.88
C GLU A 363 -0.55 5.76 -30.49
N THR A 364 0.17 6.22 -29.45
CA THR A 364 1.33 5.48 -28.92
C THR A 364 0.93 4.08 -28.47
N LEU A 365 -0.17 3.97 -27.73
CA LEU A 365 -0.71 2.68 -27.27
C LEU A 365 -1.30 1.85 -28.44
N ALA A 366 -1.95 2.48 -29.40
CA ALA A 366 -2.49 1.80 -30.59
C ALA A 366 -1.38 1.17 -31.44
N LYS A 367 -0.23 1.81 -31.57
CA LYS A 367 0.94 1.30 -32.33
C LYS A 367 1.72 0.21 -31.56
N SER A 368 1.55 0.09 -30.23
CA SER A 368 2.27 -0.89 -29.43
C SER A 368 1.72 -2.31 -29.65
N LYS A 369 2.62 -3.29 -29.84
CA LYS A 369 2.26 -4.72 -29.87
C LYS A 369 2.14 -5.28 -28.47
N ASN A 370 2.94 -4.74 -27.54
CA ASN A 370 3.01 -5.15 -26.17
C ASN A 370 2.95 -3.95 -25.23
N ALA A 371 2.18 -4.05 -24.16
CA ALA A 371 2.18 -3.07 -23.09
C ALA A 371 1.95 -3.71 -21.73
N VAL A 372 2.62 -3.16 -20.72
CA VAL A 372 2.35 -3.47 -19.31
C VAL A 372 1.81 -2.21 -18.64
N TYR A 373 0.62 -2.34 -18.08
CA TYR A 373 -0.05 -1.27 -17.35
C TYR A 373 0.16 -1.46 -15.86
N THR A 374 0.87 -0.53 -15.24
CA THR A 374 1.09 -0.55 -13.79
C THR A 374 0.40 0.62 -13.12
N TRP A 375 -0.13 0.42 -11.93
CA TRP A 375 -0.75 1.49 -11.14
C TRP A 375 -0.46 1.33 -9.64
N ALA A 376 -0.55 2.44 -8.91
CA ALA A 376 -0.37 2.45 -7.47
C ALA A 376 -1.48 3.26 -6.77
N MET A 377 -1.20 3.73 -5.56
CA MET A 377 -2.18 4.36 -4.68
C MET A 377 -2.80 5.65 -5.25
N GLY A 378 -2.19 6.30 -6.25
CA GLY A 378 -2.81 7.42 -6.95
C GLY A 378 -4.13 7.06 -7.63
N LEU A 379 -4.32 5.79 -8.05
CA LEU A 379 -5.61 5.30 -8.55
C LEU A 379 -6.46 4.59 -7.49
N THR A 380 -5.83 3.98 -6.47
CA THR A 380 -6.55 3.11 -5.53
C THR A 380 -7.10 3.83 -4.30
N MET A 381 -6.80 5.11 -4.10
CA MET A 381 -7.22 5.86 -2.91
C MET A 381 -8.21 6.98 -3.25
N HIS A 382 -9.23 6.64 -4.01
CA HIS A 382 -10.36 7.50 -4.40
C HIS A 382 -11.69 6.84 -4.06
N SER A 383 -12.74 7.62 -3.91
CA SER A 383 -14.12 7.12 -3.77
C SER A 383 -14.61 6.30 -4.98
N PHE A 384 -13.94 6.43 -6.14
CA PHE A 384 -14.21 5.69 -7.38
C PHE A 384 -13.01 4.85 -7.85
N ALA A 385 -12.20 4.40 -6.90
CA ALA A 385 -10.94 3.70 -7.19
C ALA A 385 -11.12 2.39 -7.98
N THR A 386 -12.16 1.61 -7.70
CA THR A 386 -12.48 0.39 -8.46
C THR A 386 -12.76 0.72 -9.93
N ASP A 387 -13.48 1.78 -10.19
CA ASP A 387 -13.84 2.23 -11.53
C ASP A 387 -12.61 2.75 -12.31
N ASN A 388 -11.70 3.49 -11.65
CA ASN A 388 -10.39 3.84 -12.22
C ASN A 388 -9.65 2.62 -12.77
N ILE A 389 -9.56 1.57 -11.98
CA ILE A 389 -8.79 0.38 -12.35
C ILE A 389 -9.53 -0.46 -13.40
N SER A 390 -10.86 -0.49 -13.36
CA SER A 390 -11.67 -1.12 -14.42
C SER A 390 -11.39 -0.47 -15.77
N GLN A 391 -11.23 0.87 -15.82
CA GLN A 391 -10.86 1.56 -17.07
C GLN A 391 -9.45 1.23 -17.54
N VAL A 392 -8.46 1.08 -16.65
CA VAL A 392 -7.13 0.58 -17.03
C VAL A 392 -7.23 -0.81 -17.65
N ALA A 393 -8.06 -1.69 -17.06
CA ALA A 393 -8.31 -3.03 -17.61
C ALA A 393 -8.97 -2.96 -18.98
N ASN A 394 -9.96 -2.07 -19.17
CA ASN A 394 -10.62 -1.86 -20.46
C ASN A 394 -9.61 -1.50 -21.58
N LEU A 395 -8.67 -0.58 -21.31
CA LEU A 395 -7.61 -0.23 -22.28
C LEU A 395 -6.77 -1.45 -22.65
N ALA A 396 -6.35 -2.25 -21.68
CA ALA A 396 -5.53 -3.44 -21.94
C ALA A 396 -6.30 -4.52 -22.71
N LEU A 397 -7.58 -4.73 -22.38
CA LEU A 397 -8.43 -5.73 -23.01
C LEU A 397 -8.78 -5.38 -24.46
N LEU A 398 -9.07 -4.12 -24.77
CA LEU A 398 -9.32 -3.66 -26.14
C LEU A 398 -8.09 -3.89 -27.05
N ARG A 399 -6.89 -3.82 -26.50
CA ARG A 399 -5.63 -4.05 -27.21
C ARG A 399 -5.16 -5.50 -27.23
N GLY A 400 -5.78 -6.39 -26.40
CA GLY A 400 -5.29 -7.76 -26.21
C GLY A 400 -3.95 -7.81 -25.48
N HIS A 401 -3.66 -6.83 -24.59
CA HIS A 401 -2.43 -6.77 -23.80
C HIS A 401 -2.55 -7.61 -22.53
N LEU A 402 -2.88 -8.89 -22.66
CA LEU A 402 -3.15 -9.80 -21.55
C LEU A 402 -2.68 -11.23 -21.90
N GLY A 403 -2.34 -12.01 -20.86
CA GLY A 403 -2.18 -13.47 -20.95
C GLY A 403 -0.95 -13.96 -21.70
N ARG A 404 0.00 -13.11 -22.03
CA ARG A 404 1.22 -13.47 -22.77
C ARG A 404 2.43 -12.62 -22.33
N LYS A 405 3.60 -13.06 -22.72
CA LYS A 405 4.88 -12.41 -22.40
C LYS A 405 4.89 -10.93 -22.83
N HIS A 406 5.47 -10.08 -21.97
CA HIS A 406 5.60 -8.62 -22.17
C HIS A 406 4.28 -7.85 -22.17
N ASN A 407 3.19 -8.45 -21.67
CA ASN A 407 1.88 -7.83 -21.58
C ASN A 407 1.27 -8.07 -20.20
N GLY A 408 0.42 -7.17 -19.76
CA GLY A 408 -0.43 -7.43 -18.60
C GLY A 408 -0.79 -6.23 -17.77
N LEU A 409 -1.59 -6.55 -16.75
CA LEU A 409 -2.12 -5.67 -15.72
C LEU A 409 -1.38 -5.92 -14.41
N MET A 410 -0.77 -4.89 -13.83
CA MET A 410 0.06 -5.03 -12.64
C MET A 410 -0.24 -3.97 -11.59
N PRO A 411 -1.05 -4.29 -10.56
CA PRO A 411 -1.13 -3.44 -9.37
C PRO A 411 0.25 -3.36 -8.71
N PHE A 412 0.88 -2.19 -8.76
CA PHE A 412 2.22 -1.97 -8.22
C PHE A 412 2.14 -1.73 -6.70
N ARG A 413 1.98 -2.81 -5.96
CA ARG A 413 1.78 -2.77 -4.50
C ARG A 413 3.02 -2.24 -3.79
N GLY A 414 2.79 -1.46 -2.72
CA GLY A 414 3.88 -0.78 -2.02
C GLY A 414 4.64 -1.68 -1.06
N HIS A 415 3.97 -2.20 -0.04
CA HIS A 415 4.60 -2.94 1.05
C HIS A 415 4.85 -4.41 0.72
N SER A 416 5.87 -5.01 1.37
CA SER A 416 6.04 -6.47 1.39
C SER A 416 4.78 -7.12 1.98
N SER A 417 4.42 -8.27 1.47
CA SER A 417 3.26 -9.07 1.93
C SER A 417 1.86 -8.43 1.76
N VAL A 418 1.71 -7.33 1.00
CA VAL A 418 0.38 -6.79 0.66
C VAL A 418 -0.47 -7.83 -0.08
N GLN A 419 0.12 -8.62 -0.96
CA GLN A 419 -0.57 -9.71 -1.65
C GLN A 419 -0.95 -10.82 -0.66
N GLY A 420 0.02 -11.29 0.13
CA GLY A 420 -0.17 -12.44 1.01
C GLY A 420 -1.19 -12.20 2.13
N SER A 421 -1.26 -10.98 2.70
CA SER A 421 -2.17 -10.70 3.82
C SER A 421 -3.64 -10.98 3.49
N GLY A 422 -4.12 -10.51 2.33
CA GLY A 422 -5.47 -10.81 1.85
C GLY A 422 -5.65 -12.29 1.49
N GLU A 423 -4.66 -12.90 0.81
CA GLU A 423 -4.73 -14.29 0.37
C GLU A 423 -4.68 -15.30 1.53
N MET A 424 -4.13 -14.89 2.70
CA MET A 424 -4.13 -15.69 3.94
C MET A 424 -5.41 -15.51 4.77
N GLY A 425 -6.38 -14.73 4.31
CA GLY A 425 -7.67 -14.54 4.98
C GLY A 425 -7.67 -13.54 6.13
N ALA A 426 -6.64 -12.72 6.30
CA ALA A 426 -6.63 -11.63 7.28
C ALA A 426 -7.42 -10.41 6.77
N ASP A 427 -8.66 -10.60 6.39
CA ASP A 427 -9.53 -9.66 5.66
C ASP A 427 -10.99 -9.99 6.01
N PRO A 428 -11.88 -9.02 6.25
CA PRO A 428 -13.27 -9.30 6.60
C PRO A 428 -14.09 -9.95 5.48
N PHE A 429 -13.65 -9.82 4.22
CA PHE A 429 -14.34 -10.28 3.03
C PHE A 429 -13.73 -11.52 2.39
N VAL A 430 -12.67 -12.08 2.99
CA VAL A 430 -11.89 -13.18 2.41
C VAL A 430 -11.57 -14.24 3.43
N LEU A 431 -11.64 -15.48 2.99
CA LEU A 431 -11.05 -16.64 3.66
C LEU A 431 -9.89 -17.17 2.81
N PRO A 432 -8.98 -17.97 3.36
CA PRO A 432 -7.91 -18.54 2.54
C PRO A 432 -8.45 -19.25 1.30
N GLY A 433 -7.93 -18.87 0.14
CA GLY A 433 -8.30 -19.45 -1.16
C GLY A 433 -9.59 -18.94 -1.80
N GLY A 434 -10.32 -17.98 -1.19
CA GLY A 434 -11.55 -17.45 -1.82
C GLY A 434 -12.21 -16.32 -1.05
N GLU A 435 -13.38 -15.90 -1.52
CA GLU A 435 -14.21 -14.90 -0.85
C GLU A 435 -14.85 -15.49 0.42
N PHE A 436 -15.36 -14.61 1.27
CA PHE A 436 -16.17 -14.98 2.42
C PHE A 436 -17.61 -15.30 1.98
N ASP A 437 -17.77 -16.42 1.28
CA ASP A 437 -19.05 -16.98 0.87
C ASP A 437 -19.32 -18.36 1.53
N GLU A 438 -20.51 -18.88 1.39
CA GLU A 438 -20.91 -20.14 2.02
C GLU A 438 -20.04 -21.31 1.57
N LYS A 439 -19.79 -21.42 0.27
CA LYS A 439 -18.99 -22.52 -0.31
C LYS A 439 -17.56 -22.54 0.22
N ASN A 440 -16.91 -21.38 0.25
CA ASN A 440 -15.53 -21.28 0.74
C ASN A 440 -15.46 -21.41 2.26
N ARG A 441 -16.47 -20.89 2.97
CA ARG A 441 -16.59 -21.03 4.42
C ARG A 441 -16.66 -22.51 4.81
N GLU A 442 -17.58 -23.30 4.22
CA GLU A 442 -17.70 -24.74 4.47
C GLU A 442 -16.41 -25.51 4.13
N ARG A 443 -15.72 -25.12 3.07
CA ARG A 443 -14.42 -25.70 2.71
C ARG A 443 -13.36 -25.45 3.79
N ILE A 444 -13.29 -24.22 4.30
CA ILE A 444 -12.32 -23.83 5.32
C ILE A 444 -12.69 -24.45 6.69
N GLU A 445 -13.96 -24.53 7.04
CA GLU A 445 -14.43 -25.22 8.25
C GLU A 445 -13.96 -26.68 8.29
N LYS A 446 -14.01 -27.38 7.17
CA LYS A 446 -13.47 -28.75 7.05
C LYS A 446 -11.96 -28.83 7.28
N VAL A 447 -11.20 -27.81 6.81
CA VAL A 447 -9.74 -27.75 6.99
C VAL A 447 -9.38 -27.39 8.43
N TRP A 448 -10.09 -26.41 9.01
CA TRP A 448 -9.79 -25.89 10.34
C TRP A 448 -10.38 -26.70 11.49
N GLY A 449 -11.42 -27.51 11.22
CA GLY A 449 -12.07 -28.37 12.19
C GLY A 449 -13.02 -27.64 13.16
N PHE A 450 -13.46 -26.42 12.83
CA PHE A 450 -14.44 -25.66 13.61
C PHE A 450 -15.31 -24.79 12.72
N GLU A 451 -16.50 -24.43 13.21
CA GLU A 451 -17.46 -23.57 12.51
C GLU A 451 -17.03 -22.10 12.51
N ILE A 452 -17.19 -21.44 11.38
CA ILE A 452 -16.95 -20.01 11.20
C ILE A 452 -18.31 -19.29 11.27
N GLN A 453 -18.36 -18.19 12.03
CA GLN A 453 -19.57 -17.38 12.11
C GLN A 453 -20.01 -16.89 10.73
N LYS A 454 -21.31 -16.89 10.46
CA LYS A 454 -21.88 -16.56 9.14
C LYS A 454 -21.91 -15.07 8.85
N TRP A 455 -21.85 -14.22 9.88
CA TRP A 455 -21.85 -12.77 9.70
C TRP A 455 -20.49 -12.27 9.18
N GLN A 456 -20.54 -11.26 8.33
CA GLN A 456 -19.35 -10.65 7.74
C GLN A 456 -18.71 -9.65 8.71
N GLY A 457 -17.38 -9.60 8.75
CA GLY A 457 -16.63 -8.64 9.57
C GLY A 457 -16.69 -7.22 9.03
N ASP A 458 -16.35 -6.28 9.89
CA ASP A 458 -16.28 -4.86 9.53
C ASP A 458 -14.89 -4.46 9.04
N ILE A 459 -14.84 -3.49 8.15
CA ILE A 459 -13.61 -2.79 7.73
C ILE A 459 -13.11 -1.88 8.86
N VAL A 460 -11.82 -1.55 8.85
CA VAL A 460 -11.19 -0.75 9.92
C VAL A 460 -11.91 0.59 10.20
N GLY A 461 -12.39 1.29 9.17
CA GLY A 461 -13.13 2.54 9.36
C GLY A 461 -14.42 2.33 10.14
N VAL A 462 -15.24 1.35 9.74
CA VAL A 462 -16.48 0.97 10.45
C VAL A 462 -16.18 0.41 11.83
N THR A 463 -15.08 -0.35 11.99
CA THR A 463 -14.64 -0.82 13.32
C THR A 463 -14.35 0.36 14.26
N LEU A 464 -13.67 1.41 13.77
CA LEU A 464 -13.42 2.62 14.58
C LEU A 464 -14.73 3.34 14.97
N GLU A 465 -15.71 3.41 14.06
CA GLU A 465 -17.04 3.96 14.35
C GLU A 465 -17.78 3.09 15.38
N ASN A 466 -17.67 1.78 15.31
CA ASN A 466 -18.28 0.87 16.26
C ASN A 466 -17.69 0.97 17.68
N ILE A 467 -16.47 1.49 17.85
CA ILE A 467 -15.90 1.74 19.19
C ILE A 467 -16.66 2.83 19.95
N VAL A 468 -17.19 3.85 19.26
CA VAL A 468 -17.87 4.99 19.89
C VAL A 468 -19.39 4.80 20.02
N LEU A 469 -19.92 3.65 19.64
CA LEU A 469 -21.34 3.31 19.83
C LEU A 469 -21.72 3.32 21.31
N PRO A 470 -23.01 3.45 21.67
CA PRO A 470 -23.52 3.33 23.05
C PRO A 470 -23.06 2.03 23.71
N GLU A 471 -22.93 2.05 25.04
CA GLU A 471 -22.34 0.94 25.80
C GLU A 471 -23.10 -0.38 25.67
N GLU A 472 -24.40 -0.31 25.53
CA GLU A 472 -25.34 -1.43 25.34
C GLU A 472 -25.45 -1.95 23.91
N HIS A 473 -24.85 -1.26 22.94
CA HIS A 473 -24.96 -1.66 21.53
C HIS A 473 -24.20 -2.96 21.27
N GLU A 474 -24.83 -3.96 20.64
CA GLU A 474 -24.26 -5.29 20.42
C GLU A 474 -22.96 -5.29 19.60
N ARG A 475 -22.81 -4.31 18.70
CA ARG A 475 -21.62 -4.14 17.82
C ARG A 475 -20.56 -3.21 18.40
N LYS A 476 -20.74 -2.70 19.64
CA LYS A 476 -19.74 -1.85 20.26
C LYS A 476 -18.43 -2.61 20.46
N VAL A 477 -17.39 -2.19 19.77
CA VAL A 477 -16.05 -2.78 19.93
C VAL A 477 -15.42 -2.25 21.22
N LYS A 478 -15.04 -3.14 22.14
CA LYS A 478 -14.47 -2.85 23.46
C LYS A 478 -13.00 -3.27 23.59
N LEU A 479 -12.55 -4.22 22.77
CA LEU A 479 -11.17 -4.64 22.71
C LEU A 479 -10.66 -4.62 21.26
N TYR A 480 -9.52 -3.97 21.04
CA TYR A 480 -8.88 -3.95 19.73
C TYR A 480 -7.44 -4.47 19.81
N TYR A 481 -7.17 -5.56 19.11
CA TYR A 481 -5.86 -6.19 19.02
C TYR A 481 -5.17 -5.77 17.73
N MET A 482 -4.09 -5.01 17.82
CA MET A 482 -3.36 -4.46 16.67
C MET A 482 -1.96 -5.06 16.59
N SER A 483 -1.64 -5.70 15.45
CA SER A 483 -0.28 -6.15 15.14
C SER A 483 0.36 -5.15 14.18
N GLY A 484 1.10 -4.21 14.75
CA GLY A 484 1.58 -3.01 14.06
C GLY A 484 0.44 -2.05 13.71
N GLY A 485 0.78 -1.03 12.95
CA GLY A 485 -0.17 0.01 12.54
C GLY A 485 -0.22 1.20 13.48
N ASN A 486 -0.49 2.36 12.91
CA ASN A 486 -0.60 3.62 13.63
C ASN A 486 -1.82 4.40 13.10
N PHE A 487 -2.99 4.15 13.67
CA PHE A 487 -4.25 4.71 13.18
C PHE A 487 -4.33 6.23 13.25
N LEU A 488 -3.71 6.85 14.26
CA LEU A 488 -3.65 8.31 14.37
C LEU A 488 -3.03 8.97 13.13
N GLU A 489 -2.15 8.26 12.45
CA GLU A 489 -1.42 8.79 11.31
C GLU A 489 -1.90 8.22 9.98
N THR A 490 -2.64 7.10 10.00
CA THR A 490 -3.00 6.41 8.75
C THR A 490 -4.45 6.58 8.34
N MET A 491 -5.33 6.93 9.28
CA MET A 491 -6.76 7.08 9.01
C MET A 491 -7.16 8.55 8.86
N PRO A 492 -8.23 8.84 8.10
CA PRO A 492 -8.88 10.16 8.09
C PRO A 492 -9.36 10.57 9.48
N ASP A 493 -9.52 11.87 9.71
CA ASP A 493 -10.05 12.44 10.96
C ASP A 493 -9.26 11.96 12.20
N PRO A 494 -8.00 12.40 12.39
CA PRO A 494 -7.16 11.97 13.52
C PRO A 494 -7.76 12.25 14.90
N ASP A 495 -8.56 13.30 15.05
CA ASP A 495 -9.20 13.64 16.32
C ASP A 495 -10.29 12.62 16.69
N PHE A 496 -11.09 12.21 15.70
CA PHE A 496 -12.03 11.11 15.89
C PHE A 496 -11.31 9.79 16.20
N VAL A 497 -10.24 9.49 15.47
CA VAL A 497 -9.45 8.27 15.73
C VAL A 497 -8.91 8.27 17.16
N LYS A 498 -8.37 9.39 17.64
CA LYS A 498 -7.90 9.54 19.02
C LYS A 498 -9.02 9.29 20.01
N LYS A 499 -10.20 9.89 19.79
CA LYS A 499 -11.40 9.65 20.59
C LYS A 499 -11.77 8.17 20.60
N ALA A 500 -11.89 7.54 19.43
CA ALA A 500 -12.23 6.12 19.32
C ALA A 500 -11.23 5.23 20.09
N LEU A 501 -9.93 5.45 19.89
CA LEU A 501 -8.91 4.70 20.63
C LEU A 501 -9.00 4.87 22.14
N SER A 502 -9.43 6.04 22.65
CA SER A 502 -9.59 6.29 24.08
C SER A 502 -10.86 5.65 24.68
N GLU A 503 -11.85 5.33 23.86
CA GLU A 503 -13.10 4.67 24.28
C GLU A 503 -12.99 3.15 24.42
N LEU A 504 -11.90 2.53 23.94
CA LEU A 504 -11.66 1.09 24.13
C LEU A 504 -11.41 0.75 25.59
N ASP A 505 -11.97 -0.37 26.05
CA ASP A 505 -11.65 -0.91 27.37
C ASP A 505 -10.18 -1.35 27.39
N ILE A 506 -9.82 -2.27 26.49
CA ILE A 506 -8.44 -2.74 26.34
C ILE A 506 -7.99 -2.56 24.89
N ARG A 507 -6.80 -1.99 24.75
CA ARG A 507 -6.10 -1.91 23.47
C ARG A 507 -4.78 -2.64 23.55
N VAL A 508 -4.55 -3.56 22.61
CA VAL A 508 -3.32 -4.35 22.52
C VAL A 508 -2.51 -3.91 21.32
N HIS A 509 -1.25 -3.57 21.53
CA HIS A 509 -0.27 -3.29 20.50
C HIS A 509 0.82 -4.36 20.50
N GLN A 510 0.76 -5.29 19.55
CA GLN A 510 1.83 -6.22 19.23
C GLN A 510 2.73 -5.57 18.18
N ASP A 511 3.90 -5.10 18.54
CA ASP A 511 4.76 -4.31 17.65
C ASP A 511 6.24 -4.53 17.99
N ILE A 512 7.12 -4.02 17.11
CA ILE A 512 8.57 -4.00 17.30
C ILE A 512 9.05 -2.67 17.88
N ILE A 513 8.29 -1.59 17.70
CA ILE A 513 8.59 -0.21 18.15
C ILE A 513 7.35 0.45 18.76
N LEU A 514 7.54 1.50 19.54
CA LEU A 514 6.44 2.38 19.94
C LEU A 514 6.00 3.28 18.79
N ASN A 515 4.72 3.61 18.76
CA ASN A 515 4.13 4.58 17.84
C ASN A 515 3.15 5.52 18.56
N THR A 516 2.71 6.58 17.91
CA THR A 516 1.86 7.60 18.55
C THR A 516 0.52 7.03 19.04
N SER A 517 -0.04 6.02 18.37
CA SER A 517 -1.27 5.36 18.83
C SER A 517 -1.08 4.61 20.15
N THR A 518 0.12 4.09 20.47
CA THR A 518 0.38 3.41 21.76
C THR A 518 0.29 4.37 22.94
N LEU A 519 0.46 5.67 22.69
CA LEU A 519 0.49 6.70 23.73
C LEU A 519 -0.90 7.28 24.07
N VAL A 520 -1.94 6.95 23.30
CA VAL A 520 -3.33 7.32 23.62
C VAL A 520 -3.80 6.53 24.84
N ASP A 521 -4.64 7.11 25.70
CA ASP A 521 -5.22 6.42 26.84
C ASP A 521 -6.28 5.38 26.40
N ALA A 522 -6.66 4.49 27.27
CA ALA A 522 -7.77 3.54 27.12
C ALA A 522 -8.61 3.54 28.42
N LYS A 523 -9.85 3.03 28.36
CA LYS A 523 -10.74 2.99 29.54
C LYS A 523 -10.21 2.12 30.67
N GLU A 524 -9.56 0.99 30.37
CA GLU A 524 -8.98 0.09 31.38
C GLU A 524 -7.46 -0.03 31.23
N ALA A 525 -6.97 -0.39 30.04
CA ALA A 525 -5.53 -0.58 29.82
C ALA A 525 -5.08 -0.49 28.37
N VAL A 526 -3.85 -0.05 28.18
CA VAL A 526 -3.04 -0.23 26.96
C VAL A 526 -1.97 -1.26 27.24
N ILE A 527 -1.95 -2.35 26.49
CA ILE A 527 -0.99 -3.45 26.59
C ILE A 527 -0.08 -3.43 25.37
N VAL A 528 1.23 -3.48 25.57
CA VAL A 528 2.24 -3.46 24.51
C VAL A 528 3.03 -4.76 24.58
N LEU A 529 3.05 -5.52 23.47
CA LEU A 529 3.68 -6.83 23.36
C LEU A 529 4.84 -6.80 22.36
N PRO A 530 6.06 -7.20 22.72
CA PRO A 530 7.21 -7.21 21.83
C PRO A 530 7.12 -8.36 20.82
N ALA A 531 7.16 -8.03 19.53
CA ALA A 531 7.21 -9.00 18.44
C ALA A 531 8.64 -9.16 17.88
N LYS A 532 8.96 -10.36 17.43
CA LYS A 532 10.14 -10.62 16.62
C LYS A 532 10.00 -10.01 15.24
N THR A 533 11.09 -9.49 14.68
CA THR A 533 11.12 -9.09 13.27
C THR A 533 11.05 -10.32 12.38
N ARG A 534 10.73 -10.12 11.09
CA ARG A 534 10.71 -11.19 10.09
C ARG A 534 11.96 -12.07 10.11
N TYR A 535 13.14 -11.46 10.33
CA TYR A 535 14.42 -12.16 10.27
C TYR A 535 14.76 -12.97 11.52
N GLU A 536 13.98 -12.78 12.58
CA GLU A 536 14.10 -13.48 13.87
C GLU A 536 13.02 -14.54 14.07
N GLN A 537 12.13 -14.74 13.07
CA GLN A 537 11.08 -15.77 13.12
C GLN A 537 11.72 -17.15 13.11
N GLU A 538 11.42 -17.97 14.13
CA GLU A 538 11.97 -19.31 14.30
C GLU A 538 11.58 -20.22 13.13
N GLY A 539 12.58 -20.85 12.51
CA GLY A 539 12.38 -21.68 11.33
C GLY A 539 12.08 -20.90 10.06
N GLY A 540 12.25 -19.57 10.07
CA GLY A 540 11.99 -18.69 8.94
C GLY A 540 10.50 -18.45 8.65
N GLY A 541 10.21 -17.76 7.55
CA GLY A 541 8.86 -17.45 7.14
C GLY A 541 8.78 -17.05 5.67
N THR A 542 7.56 -17.00 5.15
CA THR A 542 7.32 -16.68 3.73
C THR A 542 6.66 -15.32 3.54
N SER A 543 6.78 -14.79 2.34
CA SER A 543 6.06 -13.57 1.90
C SER A 543 5.72 -13.65 0.41
N THR A 544 4.70 -12.92 0.00
CA THR A 544 4.22 -12.92 -1.38
C THR A 544 4.45 -11.55 -2.02
N SER A 545 5.15 -11.53 -3.16
CA SER A 545 5.36 -10.31 -3.95
C SER A 545 4.12 -9.90 -4.73
N THR A 546 4.17 -8.71 -5.32
CA THR A 546 3.10 -8.21 -6.20
C THR A 546 2.87 -9.10 -7.44
N GLU A 547 3.93 -9.75 -7.92
CA GLU A 547 3.87 -10.67 -9.07
C GLU A 547 3.52 -12.12 -8.68
N ARG A 548 2.98 -12.33 -7.47
CA ARG A 548 2.54 -13.66 -6.99
C ARG A 548 3.68 -14.64 -6.68
N MET A 549 4.91 -14.16 -6.56
CA MET A 549 6.04 -14.96 -6.13
C MET A 549 6.00 -15.13 -4.61
N VAL A 550 6.04 -16.35 -4.14
CA VAL A 550 6.14 -16.71 -2.72
C VAL A 550 7.59 -17.04 -2.40
N TYR A 551 8.21 -16.23 -1.55
CA TYR A 551 9.62 -16.35 -1.18
C TYR A 551 9.77 -16.87 0.24
N PHE A 552 10.80 -17.70 0.47
CA PHE A 552 11.22 -18.10 1.80
C PHE A 552 12.36 -17.23 2.32
N SER A 553 12.18 -16.63 3.49
CA SER A 553 13.22 -15.94 4.26
C SER A 553 13.64 -16.82 5.43
N PRO A 554 14.89 -17.28 5.49
CA PRO A 554 15.37 -18.06 6.64
C PRO A 554 15.44 -17.18 7.90
N GLU A 555 15.45 -17.80 9.05
CA GLU A 555 15.85 -17.18 10.30
C GLU A 555 17.31 -16.75 10.22
N ILE A 556 17.61 -15.52 10.61
CA ILE A 556 18.99 -14.97 10.56
C ILE A 556 19.54 -14.87 11.96
N GLN A 557 20.51 -15.72 12.25
CA GLN A 557 21.15 -15.82 13.56
C GLN A 557 22.18 -14.71 13.84
N GLY A 558 22.52 -14.51 15.11
CA GLY A 558 23.62 -13.67 15.58
C GLY A 558 23.30 -12.18 15.65
N ASN A 559 22.06 -11.83 15.98
CA ASN A 559 21.67 -10.47 16.33
C ASN A 559 22.26 -10.09 17.68
N LYS A 560 23.23 -9.15 17.72
CA LYS A 560 23.80 -8.67 19.00
C LYS A 560 22.80 -7.89 19.84
N ASN A 561 21.81 -7.30 19.19
CA ASN A 561 20.75 -6.50 19.79
C ASN A 561 19.42 -7.29 19.85
N GLU A 562 19.49 -8.62 19.99
CA GLU A 562 18.31 -9.48 20.10
C GLU A 562 17.44 -9.08 21.30
N ILE A 563 16.15 -8.97 21.05
CA ILE A 563 15.15 -8.77 22.11
C ILE A 563 14.72 -10.15 22.61
N LYS A 564 15.30 -10.58 23.73
CA LYS A 564 15.11 -11.93 24.25
C LYS A 564 13.67 -12.28 24.63
N GLU A 565 12.88 -11.30 25.03
CA GLU A 565 11.47 -11.50 25.39
C GLU A 565 10.51 -11.31 24.18
N ALA A 566 11.00 -10.90 23.01
CA ALA A 566 10.16 -10.86 21.83
C ALA A 566 9.80 -12.27 21.36
N ARG A 567 8.53 -12.44 20.95
CA ARG A 567 8.02 -13.72 20.44
C ARG A 567 7.66 -13.62 18.96
N ALA A 568 7.73 -14.74 18.24
CA ALA A 568 7.21 -14.83 16.89
C ALA A 568 5.71 -14.49 16.89
N GLU A 569 5.27 -13.67 15.94
CA GLU A 569 3.90 -13.13 15.93
C GLU A 569 2.85 -14.24 15.95
N TRP A 570 3.00 -15.29 15.13
CA TRP A 570 2.07 -16.41 15.10
C TRP A 570 1.99 -17.17 16.44
N LYS A 571 3.10 -17.25 17.22
CA LYS A 571 3.11 -17.89 18.53
C LYS A 571 2.28 -17.10 19.55
N ILE A 572 2.27 -15.78 19.45
CA ILE A 572 1.49 -14.91 20.35
C ILE A 572 -0.01 -15.16 20.11
N TYR A 573 -0.44 -15.26 18.84
CA TYR A 573 -1.83 -15.58 18.51
C TYR A 573 -2.25 -16.98 18.99
N VAL A 574 -1.39 -17.97 18.79
CA VAL A 574 -1.62 -19.36 19.28
C VAL A 574 -1.78 -19.37 20.79
N ASP A 575 -0.90 -18.70 21.54
CA ASP A 575 -0.97 -18.60 23.01
C ASP A 575 -2.29 -17.95 23.48
N LEU A 576 -2.69 -16.84 22.83
CA LEU A 576 -3.95 -16.17 23.12
C LEU A 576 -5.14 -17.11 22.93
N ALA A 577 -5.22 -17.79 21.79
CA ALA A 577 -6.33 -18.67 21.46
C ALA A 577 -6.44 -19.85 22.43
N LYS A 578 -5.31 -20.44 22.81
CA LYS A 578 -5.24 -21.53 23.83
C LYS A 578 -5.75 -21.10 25.18
N ARG A 579 -5.49 -19.84 25.60
CA ARG A 579 -5.98 -19.28 26.85
C ARG A 579 -7.47 -18.96 26.83
N VAL A 580 -7.99 -18.50 25.68
CA VAL A 580 -9.42 -18.17 25.54
C VAL A 580 -10.27 -19.43 25.46
N LYS A 581 -9.86 -20.43 24.64
CA LYS A 581 -10.60 -21.69 24.42
C LYS A 581 -9.68 -22.91 24.62
N PRO A 582 -9.31 -23.24 25.85
CA PRO A 582 -8.37 -24.33 26.14
C PRO A 582 -8.89 -25.71 25.73
N GLU A 583 -10.19 -25.91 25.75
CA GLU A 583 -10.85 -27.18 25.44
C GLU A 583 -10.71 -27.62 23.98
N THR A 584 -10.59 -26.66 23.07
CA THR A 584 -10.43 -26.87 21.63
C THR A 584 -9.07 -26.42 21.10
N ALA A 585 -8.13 -26.15 22.00
CA ALA A 585 -6.80 -25.62 21.66
C ALA A 585 -6.00 -26.45 20.65
N HIS A 586 -6.26 -27.77 20.57
CA HIS A 586 -5.62 -28.67 19.62
C HIS A 586 -5.86 -28.31 18.16
N LEU A 587 -6.94 -27.55 17.84
CA LEU A 587 -7.27 -27.11 16.49
C LEU A 587 -6.37 -25.96 15.98
N ILE A 588 -5.64 -25.29 16.86
CA ILE A 588 -4.78 -24.16 16.53
C ILE A 588 -3.35 -24.30 17.11
N ASP A 589 -2.98 -25.46 17.64
CA ASP A 589 -1.73 -25.65 18.39
C ASP A 589 -0.54 -25.96 17.46
N PHE A 590 -0.21 -25.00 16.60
CA PHE A 590 0.99 -25.07 15.76
C PHE A 590 2.26 -25.01 16.61
N LYS A 591 3.22 -25.89 16.31
CA LYS A 591 4.54 -25.94 16.97
C LYS A 591 5.62 -25.27 16.14
N THR A 592 5.48 -25.27 14.82
CA THR A 592 6.49 -24.79 13.87
C THR A 592 5.86 -24.01 12.72
N GLY A 593 6.64 -23.12 12.10
CA GLY A 593 6.23 -22.46 10.86
C GLY A 593 6.04 -23.44 9.69
N GLN A 594 6.67 -24.64 9.75
CA GLN A 594 6.45 -25.67 8.74
C GLN A 594 5.04 -26.24 8.81
N GLU A 595 4.54 -26.57 9.99
CA GLU A 595 3.16 -27.05 10.17
C GLU A 595 2.12 -26.03 9.65
N ILE A 596 2.40 -24.74 9.85
CA ILE A 596 1.54 -23.67 9.32
C ILE A 596 1.57 -23.68 7.79
N ARG A 597 2.74 -23.81 7.15
CA ARG A 597 2.84 -23.90 5.69
C ARG A 597 2.17 -25.15 5.12
N ASP A 598 2.25 -26.27 5.83
CA ASP A 598 1.58 -27.50 5.43
C ASP A 598 0.06 -27.31 5.41
N GLU A 599 -0.53 -26.65 6.42
CA GLU A 599 -1.95 -26.33 6.46
C GLU A 599 -2.35 -25.26 5.42
N ILE A 600 -1.53 -24.20 5.22
CA ILE A 600 -1.78 -23.20 4.18
C ILE A 600 -1.92 -23.83 2.79
N ALA A 601 -1.08 -24.83 2.47
CA ALA A 601 -1.11 -25.51 1.18
C ALA A 601 -2.47 -26.23 0.92
N ILE A 602 -3.15 -26.66 1.99
CA ILE A 602 -4.48 -27.27 1.93
C ILE A 602 -5.56 -26.19 1.93
N ALA A 603 -5.46 -25.22 2.81
CA ALA A 603 -6.44 -24.16 3.00
C ALA A 603 -6.52 -23.20 1.80
N ASN A 604 -5.40 -22.95 1.12
CA ASN A 604 -5.34 -22.10 -0.06
C ASN A 604 -4.70 -22.85 -1.25
N PRO A 605 -5.50 -23.40 -2.17
CA PRO A 605 -4.97 -24.18 -3.30
C PRO A 605 -3.95 -23.45 -4.18
N ASN A 606 -4.03 -22.13 -4.28
CA ASN A 606 -3.02 -21.33 -4.99
C ASN A 606 -1.64 -21.37 -4.32
N TYR A 607 -1.61 -21.67 -3.03
CA TYR A 607 -0.38 -21.76 -2.25
C TYR A 607 0.16 -23.18 -2.12
N ASN A 608 -0.42 -24.15 -2.84
CA ASN A 608 0.15 -25.51 -2.89
C ASN A 608 1.53 -25.47 -3.54
N GLY A 609 2.55 -25.63 -2.73
CA GLY A 609 3.98 -25.40 -3.02
C GLY A 609 4.70 -24.71 -1.87
N ILE A 610 3.98 -23.96 -1.02
CA ILE A 610 4.57 -23.24 0.12
C ILE A 610 5.20 -24.18 1.14
N GLN A 611 4.67 -25.39 1.32
CA GLN A 611 5.17 -26.43 2.23
C GLN A 611 6.58 -26.93 1.85
N HIS A 612 6.98 -26.71 0.60
CA HIS A 612 8.30 -27.12 0.09
C HIS A 612 9.39 -26.05 0.26
N LEU A 613 9.03 -24.84 0.68
CA LEU A 613 9.95 -23.73 0.88
C LEU A 613 10.66 -23.86 2.24
N LYS A 614 11.97 -24.10 2.24
CA LYS A 614 12.74 -24.42 3.47
C LYS A 614 14.03 -23.62 3.63
N LYS A 615 14.57 -23.05 2.56
CA LYS A 615 15.88 -22.38 2.55
C LYS A 615 15.88 -21.14 1.66
N LYS A 616 16.88 -20.30 1.84
CA LYS A 616 17.12 -19.14 0.98
C LYS A 616 17.11 -19.54 -0.49
N GLY A 617 16.40 -18.77 -1.29
CA GLY A 617 16.27 -18.98 -2.74
C GLY A 617 15.11 -19.90 -3.12
N ASP A 618 14.51 -20.60 -2.17
CA ASP A 618 13.28 -21.33 -2.45
C ASP A 618 12.16 -20.35 -2.75
N VAL A 619 11.51 -20.57 -3.86
CA VAL A 619 10.45 -19.69 -4.39
C VAL A 619 9.55 -20.47 -5.33
N PHE A 620 8.27 -20.11 -5.37
CA PHE A 620 7.36 -20.51 -6.43
C PHE A 620 6.42 -19.35 -6.79
N GLN A 621 5.83 -19.41 -7.96
CA GLN A 621 4.84 -18.43 -8.42
C GLN A 621 3.50 -19.14 -8.62
N TRP A 622 2.51 -18.76 -7.81
CA TRP A 622 1.19 -19.34 -7.98
C TRP A 622 0.52 -18.85 -9.27
N GLY A 623 -0.22 -19.74 -9.94
CA GLY A 623 -0.88 -19.44 -11.20
C GLY A 623 0.07 -19.30 -12.41
N GLY A 624 1.37 -19.62 -12.26
CA GLY A 624 2.32 -19.56 -13.37
C GLY A 624 2.84 -18.17 -13.69
N ALA A 625 3.54 -18.01 -14.82
CA ALA A 625 4.16 -16.76 -15.24
C ALA A 625 3.12 -15.69 -15.60
N TRP A 626 2.08 -16.08 -16.31
CA TRP A 626 1.00 -15.18 -16.74
C TRP A 626 -0.34 -15.72 -16.25
N LEU A 627 -1.19 -14.82 -15.72
CA LEU A 627 -2.61 -15.13 -15.51
C LEU A 627 -3.38 -14.77 -16.78
N CYS A 628 -4.51 -15.41 -16.98
CA CYS A 628 -5.27 -15.32 -18.25
C CYS A 628 -4.43 -15.74 -19.47
N GLU A 629 -3.59 -16.76 -19.32
CA GLU A 629 -2.75 -17.28 -20.41
C GLU A 629 -3.62 -17.60 -21.63
N ASP A 630 -3.14 -17.22 -22.80
CA ASP A 630 -3.86 -17.33 -24.08
C ASP A 630 -5.24 -16.65 -24.10
N GLY A 631 -5.47 -15.65 -23.24
CA GLY A 631 -6.72 -14.91 -23.13
C GLY A 631 -7.81 -15.59 -22.28
N ILE A 632 -7.56 -16.79 -21.76
CA ILE A 632 -8.52 -17.55 -20.95
C ILE A 632 -8.44 -17.10 -19.48
N CYS A 633 -9.45 -16.40 -19.02
CA CYS A 633 -9.53 -15.84 -17.67
C CYS A 633 -10.29 -16.78 -16.71
N PRO A 634 -10.01 -16.75 -15.39
CA PRO A 634 -10.74 -17.53 -14.39
C PRO A 634 -12.11 -16.89 -14.04
N THR A 635 -12.88 -16.56 -15.05
CA THR A 635 -14.29 -16.16 -15.02
C THR A 635 -15.19 -17.36 -15.32
N PRO A 636 -16.51 -17.29 -15.06
CA PRO A 636 -17.40 -18.43 -15.30
C PRO A 636 -17.42 -18.97 -16.73
N ASP A 637 -17.23 -18.09 -17.71
CA ASP A 637 -17.21 -18.42 -19.15
C ASP A 637 -15.82 -18.40 -19.78
N GLY A 638 -14.77 -18.16 -18.98
CA GLY A 638 -13.40 -18.08 -19.45
C GLY A 638 -13.01 -16.75 -20.11
N ARG A 639 -13.94 -15.79 -20.21
CA ARG A 639 -13.74 -14.52 -20.91
C ARG A 639 -13.52 -13.37 -19.94
N ALA A 640 -12.74 -12.38 -20.32
CA ALA A 640 -12.62 -11.11 -19.60
C ALA A 640 -13.85 -10.23 -19.84
N ASN A 641 -14.12 -9.30 -18.94
CA ASN A 641 -15.23 -8.37 -19.02
C ASN A 641 -14.76 -6.93 -19.13
N LEU A 642 -15.23 -6.22 -20.14
CA LEU A 642 -15.17 -4.76 -20.19
C LEU A 642 -16.24 -4.18 -19.26
N ILE A 643 -15.86 -3.23 -18.44
CA ILE A 643 -16.72 -2.65 -17.41
C ILE A 643 -16.96 -1.19 -17.76
N PRO A 644 -18.14 -0.80 -18.25
CA PRO A 644 -18.47 0.61 -18.42
C PRO A 644 -18.53 1.29 -17.03
N VAL A 645 -18.01 2.50 -16.94
CA VAL A 645 -18.01 3.33 -15.72
C VAL A 645 -18.37 4.76 -16.08
N GLU A 646 -18.79 5.57 -15.11
CA GLU A 646 -19.12 6.97 -15.31
C GLU A 646 -17.92 7.88 -14.99
N ILE A 647 -17.82 9.04 -15.65
CA ILE A 647 -16.90 10.10 -15.25
C ILE A 647 -17.38 10.66 -13.91
N PRO A 648 -16.56 10.59 -12.83
CA PRO A 648 -17.01 11.05 -11.52
C PRO A 648 -17.11 12.57 -11.47
N ASP A 649 -18.15 13.06 -10.81
CA ASP A 649 -18.25 14.46 -10.40
C ASP A 649 -17.67 14.61 -8.98
N PHE A 650 -16.62 15.44 -8.83
CA PHE A 650 -16.04 15.78 -7.54
C PHE A 650 -16.89 16.76 -6.73
N GLY A 651 -17.96 17.33 -7.30
CA GLY A 651 -18.76 18.39 -6.68
C GLY A 651 -17.93 19.65 -6.34
N LYS A 652 -16.80 19.86 -7.02
CA LYS A 652 -15.87 20.95 -6.76
C LYS A 652 -16.42 22.28 -7.31
N LYS A 653 -16.44 23.31 -6.46
CA LYS A 653 -16.72 24.69 -6.89
C LYS A 653 -15.52 25.26 -7.68
N GLU A 654 -15.74 26.28 -8.50
CA GLU A 654 -14.72 26.86 -9.39
C GLU A 654 -13.50 27.40 -8.62
N GLU A 655 -13.75 28.04 -7.46
CA GLU A 655 -12.70 28.60 -6.60
C GLU A 655 -11.92 27.55 -5.79
N GLN A 656 -12.41 26.32 -5.70
CA GLN A 656 -11.77 25.24 -4.94
C GLN A 656 -10.65 24.55 -5.73
N PHE A 657 -9.72 24.00 -4.96
CA PHE A 657 -8.68 23.09 -5.41
C PHE A 657 -9.04 21.65 -5.06
N VAL A 658 -8.52 20.68 -5.79
CA VAL A 658 -8.54 19.28 -5.35
C VAL A 658 -7.20 18.97 -4.69
N LEU A 659 -7.25 18.49 -3.46
CA LEU A 659 -6.08 18.12 -2.69
C LEU A 659 -5.94 16.62 -2.64
N THR A 660 -4.70 16.12 -2.77
CA THR A 660 -4.34 14.73 -2.48
C THR A 660 -3.31 14.65 -1.36
N THR A 661 -3.40 13.61 -0.52
CA THR A 661 -2.36 13.33 0.46
C THR A 661 -1.27 12.46 -0.17
N ARG A 662 -0.09 13.04 -0.35
CA ARG A 662 1.05 12.42 -1.03
C ARG A 662 1.97 11.70 -0.05
N ARG A 663 2.38 10.50 -0.41
CA ARG A 663 3.41 9.75 0.32
C ARG A 663 4.78 10.03 -0.27
N GLY A 664 5.40 11.11 0.16
CA GLY A 664 6.74 11.52 -0.27
C GLY A 664 7.86 10.65 0.29
N LYS A 665 9.09 10.95 -0.13
CA LYS A 665 10.28 10.23 0.35
C LYS A 665 10.63 10.58 1.81
N GLN A 666 10.23 11.75 2.28
CA GLN A 666 10.49 12.20 3.64
C GLN A 666 9.64 11.48 4.68
N PHE A 667 8.41 11.11 4.32
CA PHE A 667 7.52 10.37 5.19
C PHE A 667 6.76 9.29 4.43
N ASN A 668 6.96 8.09 4.82
CA ASN A 668 6.16 6.92 4.53
C ASN A 668 6.48 5.89 5.60
N SER A 669 5.74 4.81 5.67
CA SER A 669 5.99 3.75 6.66
C SER A 669 7.39 3.12 6.59
N MET A 670 8.22 3.49 5.63
CA MET A 670 9.59 2.99 5.45
C MET A 670 10.67 4.00 5.82
N ILE A 671 10.46 5.27 5.50
CA ILE A 671 11.49 6.31 5.61
C ILE A 671 10.90 7.53 6.31
N TYR A 672 11.56 7.93 7.38
CA TYR A 672 11.23 9.13 8.14
C TYR A 672 12.33 10.18 7.92
N LYS A 673 11.99 11.26 7.24
CA LYS A 673 12.88 12.40 6.97
C LYS A 673 12.10 13.70 7.04
N GLU A 674 12.74 14.75 7.52
CA GLU A 674 12.14 16.09 7.61
C GLU A 674 11.91 16.73 6.24
N VAL A 675 12.78 16.40 5.28
CA VAL A 675 12.76 17.01 3.95
C VAL A 675 12.79 15.93 2.87
N ASP A 676 11.90 16.04 1.90
CA ASP A 676 11.94 15.19 0.71
C ASP A 676 13.22 15.49 -0.10
N PRO A 677 14.12 14.52 -0.25
CA PRO A 677 15.38 14.75 -0.92
C PRO A 677 15.27 14.99 -2.43
N PHE A 678 14.10 14.80 -3.04
CA PHE A 678 13.89 14.98 -4.47
C PHE A 678 13.35 16.35 -4.85
N ASN A 679 12.42 16.90 -4.07
CA ASN A 679 11.80 18.20 -4.34
C ASN A 679 12.11 19.26 -3.27
N GLY A 680 12.77 18.89 -2.17
CA GLY A 680 13.13 19.82 -1.09
C GLY A 680 11.96 20.24 -0.20
N ALA A 681 10.76 19.62 -0.35
CA ALA A 681 9.61 19.95 0.47
C ALA A 681 9.74 19.39 1.89
N GLY A 682 9.36 20.17 2.88
CA GLY A 682 9.19 19.76 4.28
C GLY A 682 7.83 19.10 4.50
N ARG A 683 7.63 18.57 5.71
CA ARG A 683 6.40 17.82 6.07
C ARG A 683 5.13 18.66 5.98
N TYR A 684 5.22 19.95 6.27
CA TYR A 684 4.09 20.89 6.26
C TYR A 684 4.06 21.77 5.01
N ASP A 685 4.81 21.43 3.97
CA ASP A 685 4.77 22.14 2.71
C ASP A 685 3.58 21.67 1.86
N VAL A 686 2.90 22.62 1.24
CA VAL A 686 1.80 22.40 0.31
C VAL A 686 2.33 22.60 -1.11
N LEU A 687 2.38 21.52 -1.88
CA LEU A 687 2.78 21.59 -3.29
C LEU A 687 1.68 22.27 -4.09
N ILE A 688 2.03 23.35 -4.77
CA ILE A 688 1.09 24.18 -5.55
C ILE A 688 1.71 24.55 -6.89
N ASN A 689 0.87 24.63 -7.94
CA ASN A 689 1.29 25.13 -9.25
C ASN A 689 1.67 26.62 -9.15
N PRO A 690 2.80 27.07 -9.73
CA PRO A 690 3.21 28.48 -9.68
C PRO A 690 2.19 29.47 -10.24
N GLU A 691 1.42 29.11 -11.29
CA GLU A 691 0.39 29.99 -11.84
C GLU A 691 -0.82 30.13 -10.90
N ASP A 692 -1.21 29.03 -10.21
CA ASP A 692 -2.26 29.08 -9.18
C ASP A 692 -1.81 29.93 -7.98
N ALA A 693 -0.54 29.77 -7.55
CA ALA A 693 0.03 30.58 -6.49
C ALA A 693 0.05 32.07 -6.85
N LYS A 694 0.37 32.41 -8.11
CA LYS A 694 0.32 33.79 -8.63
C LYS A 694 -1.09 34.37 -8.58
N GLU A 695 -2.12 33.61 -8.98
CA GLU A 695 -3.54 34.02 -8.89
C GLU A 695 -3.93 34.30 -7.43
N LEU A 696 -3.47 33.48 -6.50
CA LEU A 696 -3.67 33.66 -5.05
C LEU A 696 -2.77 34.78 -4.46
N ARG A 697 -1.82 35.31 -5.22
CA ARG A 697 -0.77 36.28 -4.78
C ARG A 697 0.09 35.68 -3.65
N VAL A 698 0.42 34.39 -3.72
CA VAL A 698 1.24 33.64 -2.75
C VAL A 698 2.64 33.44 -3.32
N ALA A 699 3.69 33.71 -2.52
CA ALA A 699 5.09 33.46 -2.86
C ALA A 699 5.53 32.04 -2.44
N ASP A 700 6.64 31.53 -3.07
CA ASP A 700 7.25 30.28 -2.62
C ASP A 700 7.76 30.42 -1.18
N GLY A 701 7.39 29.47 -0.31
CA GLY A 701 7.71 29.51 1.12
C GLY A 701 6.77 30.36 1.99
N GLU A 702 5.79 31.08 1.39
CA GLU A 702 4.82 31.88 2.15
C GLU A 702 3.86 31.00 2.95
N ALA A 703 3.48 31.45 4.14
CA ALA A 703 2.53 30.76 5.00
C ALA A 703 1.12 30.81 4.43
N ILE A 704 0.50 29.65 4.26
CA ILE A 704 -0.86 29.48 3.74
C ILE A 704 -1.70 28.57 4.63
N VAL A 705 -3.00 28.70 4.49
CA VAL A 705 -4.00 27.83 5.12
C VAL A 705 -4.78 27.10 4.03
N VAL A 706 -4.83 25.80 4.15
CA VAL A 706 -5.70 24.94 3.35
C VAL A 706 -6.85 24.48 4.26
N HIS A 707 -8.09 24.64 3.84
CA HIS A 707 -9.23 24.33 4.69
C HIS A 707 -10.45 23.86 3.88
N ASN A 708 -11.35 23.22 4.59
CA ASN A 708 -12.67 22.82 4.11
C ASN A 708 -13.64 22.76 5.30
N GLY A 709 -14.87 22.24 5.13
CA GLY A 709 -15.86 22.11 6.20
C GLY A 709 -15.48 21.13 7.33
N PHE A 710 -14.40 20.35 7.16
CA PHE A 710 -13.97 19.30 8.12
C PHE A 710 -12.75 19.69 8.93
N GLY A 711 -11.81 20.41 8.32
CA GLY A 711 -10.54 20.69 8.97
C GLY A 711 -9.76 21.86 8.39
N VAL A 712 -8.67 22.20 9.07
CA VAL A 712 -7.75 23.28 8.72
C VAL A 712 -6.31 22.75 8.77
N PHE A 713 -5.54 22.99 7.71
CA PHE A 713 -4.14 22.67 7.61
C PHE A 713 -3.32 23.94 7.39
N GLN A 714 -2.42 24.24 8.30
CA GLN A 714 -1.48 25.35 8.17
C GLN A 714 -0.14 24.86 7.65
N GLY A 715 0.35 25.46 6.56
CA GLY A 715 1.58 25.05 5.94
C GLY A 715 2.26 26.18 5.18
N LYS A 716 3.25 25.82 4.37
CA LYS A 716 3.96 26.78 3.49
C LYS A 716 3.74 26.37 2.03
N ALA A 717 3.47 27.35 1.18
CA ALA A 717 3.42 27.11 -0.25
C ALA A 717 4.78 26.62 -0.75
N LYS A 718 4.78 25.55 -1.53
CA LYS A 718 5.97 25.03 -2.21
C LYS A 718 5.67 24.90 -3.68
N PHE A 719 6.34 25.71 -4.50
CA PHE A 719 6.13 25.64 -5.95
C PHE A 719 6.58 24.29 -6.49
N ALA A 720 5.68 23.66 -7.26
CA ALA A 720 5.89 22.35 -7.83
C ALA A 720 5.26 22.26 -9.22
N ASP A 721 5.81 21.36 -10.05
CA ASP A 721 5.22 21.01 -11.35
C ASP A 721 4.03 20.04 -11.12
N ILE A 722 2.90 20.62 -10.73
CA ILE A 722 1.64 19.94 -10.45
C ILE A 722 0.55 20.53 -11.36
N ALA A 723 -0.45 19.72 -11.73
CA ALA A 723 -1.57 20.17 -12.55
C ALA A 723 -2.29 21.38 -11.91
N ARG A 724 -2.85 22.27 -12.73
CA ARG A 724 -3.58 23.45 -12.29
C ARG A 724 -4.78 23.07 -11.40
N LYS A 725 -5.07 23.91 -10.40
CA LYS A 725 -6.12 23.68 -9.40
C LYS A 725 -5.99 22.37 -8.63
N ASN A 726 -4.77 21.81 -8.53
CA ASN A 726 -4.45 20.64 -7.73
C ASN A 726 -3.43 20.99 -6.66
N LEU A 727 -3.52 20.32 -5.50
CA LEU A 727 -2.60 20.47 -4.38
C LEU A 727 -2.07 19.11 -3.92
N GLY A 728 -0.81 19.09 -3.49
CA GLY A 728 -0.22 17.95 -2.82
C GLY A 728 0.20 18.31 -1.40
N VAL A 729 -0.35 17.63 -0.39
CA VAL A 729 0.15 17.71 0.99
C VAL A 729 0.75 16.37 1.38
N HIS A 730 1.63 16.36 2.39
CA HIS A 730 2.22 15.11 2.80
C HIS A 730 1.28 14.31 3.71
N PHE A 731 1.28 13.01 3.52
CA PHE A 731 0.66 12.04 4.40
C PHE A 731 1.65 11.74 5.56
N PRO A 732 1.24 11.75 6.82
CA PRO A 732 -0.14 11.83 7.33
C PRO A 732 -0.63 13.25 7.66
N GLU A 733 0.20 14.28 7.50
CA GLU A 733 -0.05 15.64 7.98
C GLU A 733 -1.36 16.22 7.38
N GLY A 734 -1.69 15.86 6.14
CA GLY A 734 -2.92 16.29 5.48
C GLY A 734 -4.20 15.56 5.92
N ASN A 735 -4.11 14.54 6.76
CA ASN A 735 -5.29 13.73 7.13
C ASN A 735 -6.34 14.47 7.95
N PHE A 736 -5.98 15.61 8.57
CA PHE A 736 -6.94 16.50 9.24
C PHE A 736 -7.96 17.15 8.29
N LEU A 737 -7.68 17.19 7.00
CA LEU A 737 -8.61 17.69 5.98
C LEU A 737 -9.56 16.62 5.46
N LEU A 738 -9.33 15.35 5.76
CA LEU A 738 -10.07 14.23 5.20
C LEU A 738 -11.24 13.86 6.12
N PRO A 739 -12.49 13.87 5.63
CA PRO A 739 -13.63 13.43 6.40
C PRO A 739 -13.62 11.93 6.60
N ARG A 740 -14.09 11.46 7.74
CA ARG A 740 -14.48 10.07 7.94
C ARG A 740 -15.77 9.74 7.19
N GLY A 741 -16.09 8.45 7.05
CA GLY A 741 -17.36 7.99 6.48
C GLY A 741 -17.44 8.05 4.95
N ARG A 742 -16.47 8.65 4.27
CA ARG A 742 -16.38 8.61 2.80
C ARG A 742 -15.58 7.38 2.37
N TYR A 743 -16.29 6.34 1.99
CA TYR A 743 -15.69 5.09 1.54
C TYR A 743 -15.97 4.83 0.07
N GLU A 744 -15.02 4.20 -0.58
CA GLU A 744 -15.22 3.64 -1.92
C GLU A 744 -16.27 2.52 -1.87
N LYS A 745 -17.24 2.57 -2.78
CA LYS A 745 -18.48 1.77 -2.69
C LYS A 745 -18.29 0.25 -2.79
N TYR A 746 -17.24 -0.23 -3.43
CA TYR A 746 -17.03 -1.67 -3.65
C TYR A 746 -16.00 -2.28 -2.70
N ALA A 747 -14.96 -1.54 -2.37
CA ALA A 747 -13.84 -2.02 -1.61
C ALA A 747 -13.75 -1.43 -0.19
N GLY A 748 -14.57 -0.42 0.12
CA GLY A 748 -14.69 0.18 1.44
C GLY A 748 -13.41 0.86 1.92
N ILE A 749 -12.61 1.45 1.02
CA ILE A 749 -11.43 2.22 1.44
C ILE A 749 -11.80 3.69 1.65
N PRO A 750 -11.13 4.39 2.59
CA PRO A 750 -11.31 5.83 2.72
C PRO A 750 -10.83 6.59 1.47
N ASP A 751 -11.51 7.70 1.14
CA ASP A 751 -11.04 8.65 0.14
C ASP A 751 -9.94 9.55 0.74
N TYR A 752 -8.82 9.66 0.06
CA TYR A 752 -7.67 10.49 0.46
C TYR A 752 -7.54 11.75 -0.43
N ASN A 753 -8.59 12.09 -1.14
CA ASN A 753 -8.67 13.27 -2.00
C ASN A 753 -9.91 14.09 -1.65
N ILE A 754 -9.77 15.42 -1.63
CA ILE A 754 -10.85 16.31 -1.17
C ILE A 754 -10.79 17.68 -1.82
N ALA A 755 -11.96 18.30 -2.04
CA ALA A 755 -12.04 19.70 -2.45
C ALA A 755 -11.74 20.62 -1.25
N VAL A 756 -10.88 21.64 -1.46
CA VAL A 756 -10.40 22.54 -0.41
C VAL A 756 -10.31 23.98 -0.92
N TYR A 757 -10.31 24.94 0.01
CA TYR A 757 -9.94 26.32 -0.23
C TYR A 757 -8.50 26.56 0.21
N VAL A 758 -7.84 27.54 -0.43
CA VAL A 758 -6.47 27.97 -0.10
C VAL A 758 -6.45 29.47 0.11
N GLU A 759 -5.87 29.90 1.21
CA GLU A 759 -5.77 31.33 1.56
C GLU A 759 -4.41 31.65 2.20
N LYS A 760 -4.00 32.91 2.14
CA LYS A 760 -2.86 33.40 2.94
C LYS A 760 -3.20 33.25 4.44
N ALA A 761 -2.25 32.82 5.24
CA ALA A 761 -2.43 32.63 6.67
C ALA A 761 -2.90 33.92 7.39
N GLU A 762 -2.36 35.08 6.98
CA GLU A 762 -2.78 36.39 7.52
C GLU A 762 -4.27 36.67 7.32
N ARG A 763 -4.81 36.37 6.13
CA ARG A 763 -6.23 36.60 5.83
C ARG A 763 -7.14 35.65 6.59
N PHE A 764 -6.74 34.39 6.71
CA PHE A 764 -7.49 33.39 7.44
C PHE A 764 -7.59 33.74 8.93
N ASN A 765 -6.48 34.12 9.55
CA ASN A 765 -6.45 34.50 10.97
C ASN A 765 -7.26 35.76 11.26
N ALA A 766 -7.25 36.76 10.37
CA ALA A 766 -8.07 37.94 10.51
C ALA A 766 -9.59 37.66 10.50
N ARG A 767 -10.03 36.58 9.84
CA ARG A 767 -11.47 36.16 9.85
C ARG A 767 -11.82 35.33 11.08
N LYS A 768 -10.88 34.60 11.71
CA LYS A 768 -11.14 33.85 12.95
C LYS A 768 -11.59 34.74 14.09
N ASP A 769 -11.17 36.01 14.11
CA ASP A 769 -11.63 37.00 15.08
C ASP A 769 -13.09 37.46 14.87
N THR A 770 -13.72 37.05 13.76
CA THR A 770 -15.06 37.54 13.39
C THR A 770 -16.17 36.50 13.23
N GLN A 771 -15.94 35.25 12.89
CA GLN A 771 -17.02 34.25 12.73
C GLN A 771 -16.49 32.82 12.50
N TYR A 772 -16.46 31.97 13.51
CA TYR A 772 -16.70 30.55 13.38
C TYR A 772 -17.61 30.11 14.52
N GLN A 773 -18.91 30.15 14.27
CA GLN A 773 -19.89 29.48 15.10
C GLN A 773 -20.13 28.08 14.54
N GLU A 774 -20.16 27.11 15.43
CA GLU A 774 -20.29 25.66 15.25
C GLU A 774 -21.56 25.15 14.54
N LYS A 775 -22.23 25.95 13.69
CA LYS A 775 -23.63 25.72 13.32
C LYS A 775 -23.91 25.13 11.94
N GLU A 776 -22.90 24.78 11.11
CA GLU A 776 -23.15 24.24 9.76
C GLU A 776 -22.66 22.79 9.52
N ILE A 777 -22.20 22.10 10.54
CA ILE A 777 -21.66 20.73 10.38
C ILE A 777 -22.74 19.63 10.46
N ALA A 778 -23.94 19.96 10.91
CA ALA A 778 -24.95 18.94 11.23
C ALA A 778 -25.94 18.57 10.10
N ASP A 779 -26.10 19.38 9.06
CA ASP A 779 -27.27 19.24 8.17
C ASP A 779 -26.97 18.59 6.79
N ASP A 780 -25.73 18.32 6.40
CA ASP A 780 -25.39 17.77 5.07
C ASP A 780 -24.86 16.32 5.04
N LEU A 781 -24.98 15.60 6.14
CA LEU A 781 -24.52 14.20 6.21
C LEU A 781 -25.70 13.24 6.30
N ASP A 782 -26.28 12.91 5.15
CA ASP A 782 -27.11 11.70 5.00
C ASP A 782 -26.17 10.47 4.97
N ILE A 783 -25.93 9.93 6.18
CA ILE A 783 -25.06 8.77 6.36
C ILE A 783 -25.94 7.54 6.48
N SER A 784 -26.37 6.99 5.35
CA SER A 784 -26.85 5.63 5.28
C SER A 784 -25.69 4.70 4.95
N PRO A 785 -25.39 3.66 5.75
CA PRO A 785 -24.36 2.67 5.40
C PRO A 785 -24.78 1.91 4.14
N PRO A 786 -23.85 1.51 3.27
CA PRO A 786 -24.18 0.68 2.12
C PRO A 786 -24.73 -0.67 2.59
N ALA A 787 -25.82 -1.08 1.95
CA ALA A 787 -26.55 -2.33 2.19
C ALA A 787 -25.70 -3.59 1.88
#